data_559719439736a7cce1c2c53fb2108956
#
_entry.id   559719439736a7cce1c2c53fb2108956
#
_cell.length_a   1.000
_cell.length_b   1.000
_cell.length_c   1.000
_cell.angle_alpha   90.00
_cell.angle_beta   90.00
_cell.angle_gamma   90.00
#
_symmetry.space_group_name_H-M   'P 1'
#
loop_
_entity.id
_entity.type
_entity.pdbx_description
1 polymer ?
#
loop_
_entity_poly.entity_id
_entity_poly.type
_entity_poly.pdbx_seq_one_letter_code
_entity_poly.pdbx_strand_id
1 'polypeptide(L)'
;MSKKLMILLGLLLIVSMALTACGAPPAEEAMEEEAMEEEAMEEGAAGECCDAYRIALFEEPVSLNYWNYLGPGSSVWTQYVVAGQAPQLFNLSDVRFDFIPQLAKAIPEPVDNGDDTYTITVEMVEGATWSDGEAITAEDYVFTFNTCKDLKLTQNWPNQCVPNGVEAEVTAADEYTVEITFLNQAPSLGNWQAGLALAPILPEHYWAEKVAEAYVFVEGAEAPEMDRPEDCEADDADADACAAYAAYDEMYTNARTTLYEADAAAAPSGGGYTTDKWEAGAFVQRTSNEDFFFKGAEVVEYEDGTWMMILPDGTEYQLYGAAEGEETLRYTQGPYSPNVIFSIYGSQDAAFLALANGEVDYVINPLGLSRGLREQAEKGEGINTYTNADYGMYYLAFNMNKFPMSDYAFRQAFDMVIDKEFVVNSVLGGVVFPMYSTMPPGNGFWHNTDVEKPYVGLTREERVNIAVEVLTEAGWTWETDPAWNADTEDVDPGVGILGPDGEEVPELVILGPGPAYDPLRATFNQWISEWGRELGIPVQSELTGFNTILGPVFVDADYDMYILGWSLGNVAFPNYYFDFWHSSQCTADTGNYNTPCLKDDEYDAVVEEFMETGDLARAQELIYQAQEILADRRPYITLFYKQTHDLAHESVVFPYTESLGGIEFQTGMQEDAQVMLSK
;
A
#
# COMPACT_ATOMS: atom_id res chain seq x y z
N MET A 1 3.25 27.69 -40.90
CA MET A 1 3.59 29.12 -40.63
C MET A 1 4.98 29.42 -41.18
N SER A 2 5.19 30.56 -41.88
CA SER A 2 6.48 30.87 -42.49
C SER A 2 7.50 31.34 -41.44
N LYS A 3 8.80 31.00 -41.64
CA LYS A 3 9.90 31.42 -40.75
C LYS A 3 9.91 32.92 -40.42
N LYS A 4 9.35 33.76 -41.28
CA LYS A 4 9.21 35.22 -41.07
C LYS A 4 8.14 35.56 -40.00
N LEU A 5 7.12 34.75 -39.86
CA LEU A 5 6.06 34.97 -38.86
C LEU A 5 6.54 34.56 -37.44
N MET A 6 7.40 33.53 -37.33
CA MET A 6 8.00 33.14 -36.03
C MET A 6 9.03 34.19 -35.54
N ILE A 7 9.77 34.83 -36.43
CA ILE A 7 10.72 35.90 -36.06
C ILE A 7 9.95 37.15 -35.60
N LEU A 8 8.82 37.48 -36.20
CA LEU A 8 7.96 38.60 -35.79
C LEU A 8 7.30 38.37 -34.44
N LEU A 9 6.86 37.11 -34.14
CA LEU A 9 6.32 36.74 -32.82
C LEU A 9 7.41 36.75 -31.73
N GLY A 10 8.62 36.30 -32.04
CA GLY A 10 9.76 36.36 -31.11
C GLY A 10 10.20 37.78 -30.77
N LEU A 11 10.19 38.69 -31.75
CA LEU A 11 10.48 40.12 -31.53
C LEU A 11 9.36 40.82 -30.73
N LEU A 12 8.10 40.46 -30.90
CA LEU A 12 6.99 41.01 -30.11
C LEU A 12 7.03 40.57 -28.65
N LEU A 13 7.48 39.35 -28.35
CA LEU A 13 7.68 38.85 -26.98
C LEU A 13 8.86 39.57 -26.28
N ILE A 14 9.96 39.87 -26.98
CA ILE A 14 11.08 40.59 -26.41
C ILE A 14 10.74 42.06 -26.14
N VAL A 15 9.90 42.69 -26.97
CA VAL A 15 9.43 44.07 -26.76
C VAL A 15 8.40 44.17 -25.65
N SER A 16 7.58 43.14 -25.39
CA SER A 16 6.65 43.10 -24.27
C SER A 16 7.34 42.93 -22.90
N MET A 17 8.49 42.21 -22.85
CA MET A 17 9.29 42.10 -21.63
C MET A 17 10.14 43.36 -21.33
N ALA A 18 10.41 44.20 -22.32
CA ALA A 18 11.18 45.44 -22.12
C ALA A 18 10.32 46.65 -21.70
N LEU A 19 8.98 46.55 -21.79
CA LEU A 19 8.05 47.66 -21.43
C LEU A 19 7.46 47.49 -20.00
N THR A 20 7.76 46.45 -19.28
CA THR A 20 7.38 46.22 -17.88
C THR A 20 8.43 46.68 -16.84
N ALA A 21 9.56 47.27 -17.31
CA ALA A 21 10.69 47.66 -16.46
C ALA A 21 10.77 49.19 -16.13
N CYS A 22 9.70 49.95 -16.28
CA CYS A 22 9.73 51.36 -15.90
C CYS A 22 8.37 51.79 -15.35
N GLY A 23 8.18 51.69 -14.05
CA GLY A 23 7.08 52.24 -13.30
C GLY A 23 7.07 51.68 -11.89
N ALA A 24 8.02 52.11 -11.06
CA ALA A 24 7.92 51.87 -9.61
C ALA A 24 6.85 52.78 -9.01
N PRO A 25 5.90 52.25 -8.22
CA PRO A 25 5.02 53.10 -7.40
C PRO A 25 5.80 53.84 -6.33
N PRO A 26 5.27 54.95 -5.78
CA PRO A 26 5.96 55.68 -4.73
C PRO A 26 6.16 54.83 -3.47
N ALA A 27 7.29 55.06 -2.81
CA ALA A 27 7.83 54.22 -1.73
C ALA A 27 6.96 54.09 -0.46
N GLU A 28 5.83 54.74 -0.39
CA GLU A 28 4.93 54.65 0.77
C GLU A 28 3.88 53.51 0.65
N GLU A 29 3.46 53.11 -0.57
CA GLU A 29 2.53 51.96 -0.73
C GLU A 29 3.21 50.60 -0.67
N ALA A 30 4.53 50.53 -1.01
CA ALA A 30 5.29 49.30 -0.92
C ALA A 30 5.66 48.89 0.52
N MET A 31 5.71 49.87 1.46
CA MET A 31 5.99 49.55 2.86
C MET A 31 4.75 49.04 3.65
N GLU A 32 3.52 49.33 3.20
CA GLU A 32 2.31 48.79 3.83
C GLU A 32 2.02 47.33 3.36
N GLU A 33 2.36 46.97 2.14
CA GLU A 33 2.24 45.56 1.65
C GLU A 33 3.31 44.64 2.25
N GLU A 34 4.58 45.08 2.34
CA GLU A 34 5.63 44.31 3.02
C GLU A 34 5.36 44.15 4.53
N ALA A 35 4.77 45.20 5.19
CA ALA A 35 4.45 45.10 6.60
C ALA A 35 3.23 44.20 6.89
N MET A 36 2.29 44.02 5.94
CA MET A 36 1.18 43.07 6.10
C MET A 36 1.62 41.62 5.78
N GLU A 37 2.57 41.41 4.87
CA GLU A 37 3.17 40.06 4.66
C GLU A 37 4.09 39.68 5.82
N GLU A 38 4.86 40.58 6.41
CA GLU A 38 5.65 40.28 7.61
C GLU A 38 4.77 40.06 8.86
N GLU A 39 3.67 40.80 9.07
CA GLU A 39 2.75 40.52 10.18
C GLU A 39 2.00 39.16 9.98
N ALA A 40 1.70 38.75 8.75
CA ALA A 40 1.07 37.44 8.49
C ALA A 40 2.06 36.27 8.63
N MET A 41 3.37 36.50 8.40
CA MET A 41 4.40 35.49 8.66
C MET A 41 4.86 35.44 10.12
N GLU A 42 4.83 36.54 10.85
CA GLU A 42 5.17 36.55 12.29
C GLU A 42 4.08 35.94 13.18
N GLU A 43 2.80 36.01 12.81
CA GLU A 43 1.73 35.29 13.55
C GLU A 43 1.73 33.75 13.31
N GLY A 44 2.40 33.26 12.25
CA GLY A 44 2.57 31.83 11.99
C GLY A 44 3.84 31.21 12.59
N ALA A 45 4.77 32.01 13.12
CA ALA A 45 6.11 31.53 13.51
C ALA A 45 6.40 31.51 15.01
N ALA A 46 5.42 31.76 15.88
CA ALA A 46 5.58 31.72 17.34
C ALA A 46 4.61 30.73 17.99
N GLY A 47 4.52 29.48 17.45
CA GLY A 47 3.96 28.36 18.18
C GLY A 47 4.92 27.96 19.31
N GLU A 48 4.43 27.87 20.54
CA GLU A 48 5.18 27.29 21.65
C GLU A 48 5.61 25.86 21.25
N CYS A 49 6.85 25.44 21.62
CA CYS A 49 7.29 24.06 21.52
C CYS A 49 6.17 23.13 21.99
N CYS A 50 5.86 22.07 21.18
CA CYS A 50 4.99 20.96 21.52
C CYS A 50 3.47 21.16 21.28
N ASP A 51 3.06 22.22 20.62
CA ASP A 51 1.65 22.40 20.25
C ASP A 51 1.22 21.58 19.02
N ALA A 52 2.17 21.10 18.24
CA ALA A 52 1.91 20.24 17.09
C ALA A 52 3.05 19.24 16.85
N TYR A 53 2.68 18.02 16.48
CA TYR A 53 3.58 17.03 15.90
C TYR A 53 3.62 17.25 14.38
N ARG A 54 4.77 17.65 13.85
CA ARG A 54 4.96 18.03 12.45
C ARG A 54 5.61 16.91 11.69
N ILE A 55 4.89 16.35 10.72
CA ILE A 55 5.30 15.22 9.91
C ILE A 55 5.47 15.67 8.46
N ALA A 56 6.57 15.28 7.81
CA ALA A 56 6.73 15.47 6.37
C ALA A 56 6.23 14.27 5.58
N LEU A 57 5.44 14.56 4.54
CA LEU A 57 5.12 13.66 3.43
C LEU A 57 5.73 14.23 2.16
N PHE A 58 6.01 13.39 1.16
CA PHE A 58 6.49 13.88 -0.14
C PHE A 58 5.58 13.53 -1.31
N GLU A 59 4.42 12.92 -1.02
CA GLU A 59 3.27 12.83 -1.93
C GLU A 59 1.99 13.17 -1.18
N GLU A 60 0.99 13.63 -1.90
CA GLU A 60 -0.29 14.04 -1.37
C GLU A 60 -1.24 12.86 -1.20
N PRO A 61 -2.08 12.79 -0.13
CA PRO A 61 -3.18 11.84 -0.05
C PRO A 61 -4.15 12.06 -1.21
N VAL A 62 -4.71 10.98 -1.75
CA VAL A 62 -5.65 11.05 -2.88
C VAL A 62 -7.02 11.55 -2.42
N SER A 63 -7.44 11.21 -1.20
CA SER A 63 -8.76 11.53 -0.66
C SER A 63 -8.74 11.48 0.86
N LEU A 64 -9.66 12.19 1.52
CA LEU A 64 -9.99 12.03 2.94
C LEU A 64 -11.22 11.13 3.16
N ASN A 65 -11.87 10.70 2.08
CA ASN A 65 -13.02 9.82 2.14
C ASN A 65 -12.57 8.37 2.38
N TYR A 66 -12.95 7.78 3.53
CA TYR A 66 -12.55 6.43 3.90
C TYR A 66 -13.06 5.36 2.91
N TRP A 67 -14.27 5.54 2.35
CA TRP A 67 -14.78 4.65 1.30
C TRP A 67 -13.86 4.65 0.07
N ASN A 68 -13.37 5.82 -0.32
CA ASN A 68 -12.43 5.94 -1.43
C ASN A 68 -11.03 5.44 -1.06
N TYR A 69 -10.58 5.56 0.20
CA TYR A 69 -9.29 5.07 0.65
C TYR A 69 -9.14 3.55 0.46
N LEU A 70 -10.14 2.74 0.82
CA LEU A 70 -10.15 1.30 0.53
C LEU A 70 -10.63 0.97 -0.89
N GLY A 71 -11.04 1.96 -1.66
CA GLY A 71 -11.43 1.91 -3.05
C GLY A 71 -10.33 2.41 -4.00
N PRO A 72 -10.68 3.10 -5.10
CA PRO A 72 -9.74 3.57 -6.12
C PRO A 72 -8.68 4.57 -5.63
N GLY A 73 -8.94 5.25 -4.51
CA GLY A 73 -7.99 6.18 -3.89
C GLY A 73 -6.98 5.52 -2.95
N SER A 74 -6.86 4.20 -3.00
CA SER A 74 -5.90 3.45 -2.17
C SER A 74 -4.47 3.84 -2.52
N SER A 75 -3.77 4.39 -1.54
CA SER A 75 -2.33 4.65 -1.59
C SER A 75 -1.78 4.71 -0.17
N VAL A 76 -0.51 4.42 -0.01
CA VAL A 76 0.18 4.53 1.29
C VAL A 76 0.09 5.95 1.86
N TRP A 77 0.12 6.97 1.01
CA TRP A 77 0.00 8.38 1.42
C TRP A 77 -1.39 8.74 1.96
N THR A 78 -2.44 8.16 1.36
CA THR A 78 -3.81 8.27 1.90
C THR A 78 -3.93 7.53 3.23
N GLN A 79 -3.33 6.34 3.34
CA GLN A 79 -3.33 5.54 4.56
C GLN A 79 -2.81 6.31 5.77
N TYR A 80 -1.66 6.97 5.67
CA TYR A 80 -1.04 7.72 6.77
C TYR A 80 -1.94 8.81 7.37
N VAL A 81 -2.86 9.33 6.56
CA VAL A 81 -3.75 10.42 7.00
C VAL A 81 -5.12 9.90 7.42
N VAL A 82 -5.60 8.80 6.83
CA VAL A 82 -7.01 8.39 6.94
C VAL A 82 -7.21 7.15 7.80
N ALA A 83 -6.26 6.20 7.84
CA ALA A 83 -6.46 4.89 8.45
C ALA A 83 -6.90 4.95 9.91
N GLY A 84 -6.29 5.82 10.72
CA GLY A 84 -6.59 5.98 12.14
C GLY A 84 -7.95 6.60 12.47
N GLN A 85 -8.81 6.90 11.48
CA GLN A 85 -10.14 7.48 11.73
C GLN A 85 -11.22 6.44 11.99
N ALA A 86 -11.05 5.22 11.45
CA ALA A 86 -12.03 4.16 11.56
C ALA A 86 -11.60 3.12 12.60
N PRO A 87 -12.31 2.96 13.71
CA PRO A 87 -12.05 1.89 14.66
C PRO A 87 -12.48 0.54 14.09
N GLN A 88 -12.05 -0.53 14.74
CA GLN A 88 -12.30 -1.93 14.35
C GLN A 88 -12.81 -2.71 15.55
N LEU A 89 -13.39 -3.90 15.33
CA LEU A 89 -13.71 -4.81 16.42
C LEU A 89 -12.44 -5.35 17.09
N PHE A 90 -11.45 -5.69 16.26
CA PHE A 90 -10.15 -6.21 16.67
C PHE A 90 -9.02 -5.42 15.98
N ASN A 91 -7.82 -5.57 16.49
CA ASN A 91 -6.61 -4.96 15.92
C ASN A 91 -5.43 -5.94 16.05
N LEU A 92 -4.25 -5.51 15.65
CA LEU A 92 -3.00 -6.20 15.89
C LEU A 92 -2.20 -5.44 16.96
N SER A 93 -1.47 -6.17 17.82
CA SER A 93 -0.62 -5.56 18.84
C SER A 93 0.58 -4.84 18.17
N ASP A 94 1.13 -3.83 18.85
CA ASP A 94 2.08 -2.88 18.26
C ASP A 94 3.40 -3.51 17.76
N VAL A 95 4.04 -4.31 18.58
CA VAL A 95 5.38 -4.83 18.28
C VAL A 95 5.34 -6.23 17.69
N ARG A 96 4.40 -7.08 18.17
CA ARG A 96 4.33 -8.49 17.80
C ARG A 96 3.25 -8.82 16.78
N PHE A 97 2.31 -7.89 16.52
CA PHE A 97 1.17 -8.09 15.63
C PHE A 97 0.27 -9.27 16.03
N ASP A 98 0.15 -9.53 17.34
CA ASP A 98 -0.79 -10.49 17.87
C ASP A 98 -2.23 -9.98 17.68
N PHE A 99 -3.18 -10.86 17.37
CA PHE A 99 -4.59 -10.50 17.20
C PHE A 99 -5.22 -10.15 18.57
N ILE A 100 -5.65 -8.91 18.73
CA ILE A 100 -6.11 -8.34 20.00
C ILE A 100 -7.50 -7.70 19.86
N PRO A 101 -8.30 -7.62 20.93
CA PRO A 101 -9.52 -6.82 20.96
C PRO A 101 -9.22 -5.32 20.81
N GLN A 102 -10.06 -4.60 20.04
CA GLN A 102 -10.13 -3.14 20.06
C GLN A 102 -11.48 -2.70 20.64
N LEU A 103 -12.55 -2.64 19.84
CA LEU A 103 -13.90 -2.40 20.38
C LEU A 103 -14.58 -3.68 20.90
N ALA A 104 -14.07 -4.87 20.61
CA ALA A 104 -14.54 -6.11 21.19
C ALA A 104 -14.11 -6.25 22.66
N LYS A 105 -14.94 -6.86 23.51
CA LYS A 105 -14.60 -7.16 24.91
C LYS A 105 -13.71 -8.38 25.07
N ALA A 106 -13.74 -9.31 24.11
CA ALA A 106 -12.97 -10.55 24.13
C ALA A 106 -12.87 -11.16 22.72
N ILE A 107 -11.94 -12.08 22.51
CA ILE A 107 -11.89 -12.91 21.29
C ILE A 107 -12.98 -13.97 21.41
N PRO A 108 -13.99 -13.99 20.51
CA PRO A 108 -15.10 -14.92 20.57
C PRO A 108 -14.72 -16.29 19.99
N GLU A 109 -15.40 -17.34 20.47
CA GLU A 109 -15.32 -18.67 19.87
C GLU A 109 -16.48 -18.87 18.89
N PRO A 110 -16.22 -19.39 17.68
CA PRO A 110 -17.26 -19.70 16.71
C PRO A 110 -18.20 -20.81 17.22
N VAL A 111 -19.49 -20.67 16.98
CA VAL A 111 -20.52 -21.65 17.32
C VAL A 111 -21.00 -22.33 16.04
N ASP A 112 -20.85 -23.65 15.95
CA ASP A 112 -21.45 -24.49 14.91
C ASP A 112 -22.97 -24.62 15.14
N ASN A 113 -23.78 -24.15 14.22
CA ASN A 113 -25.25 -24.18 14.32
C ASN A 113 -25.83 -25.56 13.95
N GLY A 114 -25.02 -26.47 13.39
CA GLY A 114 -25.41 -27.84 13.05
C GLY A 114 -26.18 -27.98 11.73
N ASP A 115 -26.16 -26.91 10.88
CA ASP A 115 -26.78 -26.85 9.56
C ASP A 115 -25.80 -26.29 8.49
N ASP A 116 -24.49 -26.55 8.68
CA ASP A 116 -23.41 -26.06 7.87
C ASP A 116 -23.18 -24.53 7.96
N THR A 117 -23.80 -23.87 8.93
CA THR A 117 -23.55 -22.46 9.25
C THR A 117 -22.84 -22.31 10.60
N TYR A 118 -22.14 -21.18 10.77
CA TYR A 118 -21.42 -20.86 12.00
C TYR A 118 -21.75 -19.43 12.43
N THR A 119 -21.87 -19.20 13.74
CA THR A 119 -22.11 -17.86 14.27
C THR A 119 -20.98 -17.43 15.18
N ILE A 120 -20.48 -16.21 14.97
CA ILE A 120 -19.59 -15.49 15.87
C ILE A 120 -20.38 -14.35 16.49
N THR A 121 -20.40 -14.28 17.83
CA THR A 121 -21.04 -13.20 18.59
C THR A 121 -19.95 -12.34 19.21
N VAL A 122 -19.89 -11.05 18.84
CA VAL A 122 -18.91 -10.09 19.36
C VAL A 122 -19.61 -9.09 20.27
N GLU A 123 -19.30 -9.12 21.56
CA GLU A 123 -19.70 -8.09 22.51
C GLU A 123 -18.75 -6.90 22.40
N MET A 124 -19.27 -5.71 22.16
CA MET A 124 -18.51 -4.47 22.06
C MET A 124 -18.43 -3.74 23.41
N VAL A 125 -17.38 -2.93 23.58
CA VAL A 125 -17.25 -2.02 24.72
C VAL A 125 -18.36 -0.96 24.68
N GLU A 126 -18.86 -0.60 25.86
CA GLU A 126 -19.84 0.48 26.02
C GLU A 126 -19.13 1.80 26.31
N GLY A 127 -19.64 2.90 25.77
CA GLY A 127 -19.11 4.26 26.03
C GLY A 127 -18.04 4.75 25.07
N ALA A 128 -17.65 3.96 24.04
CA ALA A 128 -16.88 4.48 22.93
C ALA A 128 -17.75 5.43 22.09
N THR A 129 -17.17 6.57 21.68
CA THR A 129 -17.89 7.59 20.92
C THR A 129 -17.10 8.04 19.69
N TRP A 130 -17.82 8.46 18.67
CA TRP A 130 -17.29 9.25 17.60
C TRP A 130 -16.86 10.62 18.11
N SER A 131 -15.99 11.32 17.38
CA SER A 131 -15.46 12.64 17.77
C SER A 131 -16.51 13.77 17.86
N ASP A 132 -17.72 13.54 17.36
CA ASP A 132 -18.87 14.44 17.51
C ASP A 132 -19.77 14.09 18.72
N GLY A 133 -19.41 13.05 19.46
CA GLY A 133 -20.06 12.61 20.69
C GLY A 133 -21.18 11.56 20.51
N GLU A 134 -21.52 11.16 19.28
CA GLU A 134 -22.43 10.04 19.05
C GLU A 134 -21.76 8.70 19.44
N ALA A 135 -22.54 7.74 19.96
CA ALA A 135 -22.01 6.46 20.38
C ALA A 135 -21.56 5.60 19.18
N ILE A 136 -20.46 4.85 19.35
CA ILE A 136 -20.08 3.79 18.42
C ILE A 136 -20.84 2.53 18.81
N THR A 137 -21.63 1.99 17.89
CA THR A 137 -22.56 0.89 18.16
C THR A 137 -22.39 -0.28 17.19
N ALA A 138 -23.07 -1.39 17.46
CA ALA A 138 -23.13 -2.54 16.56
C ALA A 138 -23.75 -2.18 15.19
N GLU A 139 -24.67 -1.21 15.13
CA GLU A 139 -25.29 -0.77 13.89
C GLU A 139 -24.27 -0.10 12.95
N ASP A 140 -23.26 0.61 13.46
CA ASP A 140 -22.20 1.19 12.62
C ASP A 140 -21.40 0.09 11.89
N TYR A 141 -21.10 -1.03 12.57
CA TYR A 141 -20.46 -2.19 11.93
C TYR A 141 -21.38 -2.83 10.88
N VAL A 142 -22.64 -3.08 11.23
CA VAL A 142 -23.67 -3.64 10.31
C VAL A 142 -23.85 -2.75 9.09
N PHE A 143 -23.94 -1.44 9.29
CA PHE A 143 -24.05 -0.45 8.22
C PHE A 143 -22.86 -0.51 7.27
N THR A 144 -21.64 -0.53 7.81
CA THR A 144 -20.41 -0.58 7.01
C THR A 144 -20.32 -1.87 6.20
N PHE A 145 -20.55 -3.01 6.85
CA PHE A 145 -20.55 -4.32 6.20
C PHE A 145 -21.58 -4.40 5.06
N ASN A 146 -22.83 -4.02 5.32
CA ASN A 146 -23.90 -4.09 4.32
C ASN A 146 -23.64 -3.13 3.16
N THR A 147 -23.18 -1.92 3.43
CA THR A 147 -22.82 -0.97 2.35
C THR A 147 -21.72 -1.54 1.44
N CYS A 148 -20.68 -2.13 2.01
CA CYS A 148 -19.62 -2.79 1.26
C CYS A 148 -20.16 -3.91 0.37
N LYS A 149 -20.93 -4.83 0.95
CA LYS A 149 -21.49 -6.01 0.28
C LYS A 149 -22.51 -5.63 -0.80
N ASP A 150 -23.49 -4.80 -0.44
CA ASP A 150 -24.64 -4.49 -1.32
C ASP A 150 -24.24 -3.61 -2.50
N LEU A 151 -23.32 -2.67 -2.33
CA LEU A 151 -22.79 -1.84 -3.41
C LEU A 151 -21.65 -2.52 -4.18
N LYS A 152 -21.26 -3.74 -3.78
CA LYS A 152 -20.17 -4.51 -4.38
C LYS A 152 -18.91 -3.66 -4.52
N LEU A 153 -18.48 -3.05 -3.40
CA LEU A 153 -17.30 -2.20 -3.40
C LEU A 153 -16.08 -2.97 -3.87
N THR A 154 -15.14 -2.30 -4.51
CA THR A 154 -13.98 -2.90 -5.18
C THR A 154 -12.68 -2.57 -4.47
N GLN A 155 -11.57 -3.05 -5.03
CA GLN A 155 -10.20 -2.87 -4.52
C GLN A 155 -10.00 -3.60 -3.19
N ASN A 156 -9.74 -2.90 -2.07
CA ASN A 156 -9.51 -3.50 -0.76
C ASN A 156 -10.80 -3.85 -0.01
N TRP A 157 -11.95 -3.32 -0.44
CA TRP A 157 -13.23 -3.55 0.23
C TRP A 157 -13.68 -5.00 0.28
N PRO A 158 -13.51 -5.84 -0.77
CA PRO A 158 -13.89 -7.26 -0.69
C PRO A 158 -13.29 -7.99 0.51
N ASN A 159 -12.05 -7.66 0.90
CA ASN A 159 -11.40 -8.24 2.08
C ASN A 159 -12.06 -7.84 3.41
N GLN A 160 -12.93 -6.83 3.41
CA GLN A 160 -13.62 -6.32 4.58
C GLN A 160 -15.06 -6.84 4.72
N CYS A 161 -15.67 -7.36 3.66
CA CYS A 161 -17.07 -7.80 3.70
C CYS A 161 -17.34 -9.15 3.02
N VAL A 162 -16.49 -9.58 2.10
CA VAL A 162 -16.60 -10.89 1.40
C VAL A 162 -15.21 -11.57 1.27
N PRO A 163 -14.38 -11.58 2.33
CA PRO A 163 -13.03 -12.11 2.23
C PRO A 163 -13.06 -13.58 1.78
N ASN A 164 -12.25 -13.91 0.78
CA ASN A 164 -12.21 -15.25 0.17
C ASN A 164 -13.61 -15.77 -0.28
N GLY A 165 -14.48 -14.88 -0.77
CA GLY A 165 -15.81 -15.26 -1.22
C GLY A 165 -16.77 -15.74 -0.11
N VAL A 166 -16.47 -15.43 1.14
CA VAL A 166 -17.35 -15.78 2.26
C VAL A 166 -18.71 -15.12 2.08
N GLU A 167 -19.76 -15.88 2.29
CA GLU A 167 -21.11 -15.36 2.43
C GLU A 167 -21.44 -15.27 3.92
N ALA A 168 -21.69 -14.05 4.38
CA ALA A 168 -22.08 -13.80 5.77
C ALA A 168 -23.31 -12.91 5.86
N GLU A 169 -24.09 -13.14 6.92
CA GLU A 169 -25.13 -12.23 7.41
C GLU A 169 -24.63 -11.58 8.69
N VAL A 170 -24.74 -10.27 8.77
CA VAL A 170 -24.30 -9.48 9.92
C VAL A 170 -25.48 -8.69 10.46
N THR A 171 -25.74 -8.84 11.75
CA THR A 171 -26.84 -8.18 12.44
C THR A 171 -26.40 -7.63 13.80
N ALA A 172 -27.06 -6.58 14.26
CA ALA A 172 -26.95 -6.11 15.63
C ALA A 172 -28.01 -6.84 16.49
N ALA A 173 -27.55 -7.72 17.39
CA ALA A 173 -28.43 -8.41 18.32
C ALA A 173 -28.98 -7.45 19.40
N ASP A 174 -28.16 -6.47 19.76
CA ASP A 174 -28.49 -5.30 20.57
C ASP A 174 -27.53 -4.14 20.24
N GLU A 175 -27.59 -3.04 20.98
CA GLU A 175 -26.81 -1.81 20.74
C GLU A 175 -25.29 -2.05 20.69
N TYR A 176 -24.77 -3.06 21.42
CA TYR A 176 -23.34 -3.35 21.56
C TYR A 176 -22.99 -4.82 21.28
N THR A 177 -23.83 -5.52 20.53
CA THR A 177 -23.58 -6.93 20.19
C THR A 177 -23.76 -7.15 18.69
N VAL A 178 -22.67 -7.52 18.01
CA VAL A 178 -22.66 -7.92 16.60
C VAL A 178 -22.74 -9.43 16.50
N GLU A 179 -23.69 -9.95 15.71
CA GLU A 179 -23.75 -11.35 15.30
C GLU A 179 -23.35 -11.49 13.83
N ILE A 180 -22.37 -12.34 13.55
CA ILE A 180 -21.86 -12.65 12.21
C ILE A 180 -22.12 -14.12 11.94
N THR A 181 -23.02 -14.43 11.01
CA THR A 181 -23.36 -15.80 10.62
C THR A 181 -22.74 -16.12 9.26
N PHE A 182 -21.81 -17.05 9.26
CA PHE A 182 -21.14 -17.59 8.07
C PHE A 182 -22.04 -18.63 7.42
N LEU A 183 -22.37 -18.48 6.13
CA LEU A 183 -23.38 -19.26 5.44
C LEU A 183 -22.82 -20.38 4.57
N ASN A 184 -21.63 -20.23 4.03
CA ASN A 184 -21.03 -21.14 3.05
C ASN A 184 -19.70 -21.75 3.47
N GLN A 185 -19.06 -21.21 4.50
CA GLN A 185 -17.75 -21.63 4.98
C GLN A 185 -17.67 -21.51 6.51
N ALA A 186 -16.81 -22.30 7.13
CA ALA A 186 -16.46 -22.07 8.54
C ALA A 186 -15.57 -20.82 8.70
N PRO A 187 -15.62 -20.13 9.85
CA PRO A 187 -14.65 -19.12 10.19
C PRO A 187 -13.21 -19.67 10.13
N SER A 188 -12.32 -18.94 9.46
CA SER A 188 -10.92 -19.29 9.27
C SER A 188 -9.99 -18.13 9.63
N LEU A 189 -8.67 -18.35 9.57
CA LEU A 189 -7.72 -17.26 9.73
C LEU A 189 -7.92 -16.19 8.66
N GLY A 190 -8.16 -16.60 7.40
CA GLY A 190 -8.32 -15.70 6.26
C GLY A 190 -9.62 -14.92 6.24
N ASN A 191 -10.77 -15.60 6.42
CA ASN A 191 -12.07 -14.93 6.30
C ASN A 191 -12.53 -14.22 7.58
N TRP A 192 -12.11 -14.70 8.75
CA TRP A 192 -12.46 -14.09 10.03
C TRP A 192 -11.36 -13.16 10.55
N GLN A 193 -10.18 -13.68 10.96
CA GLN A 193 -9.18 -12.87 11.66
C GLN A 193 -8.54 -11.81 10.77
N ALA A 194 -8.20 -12.15 9.51
CA ALA A 194 -7.62 -11.21 8.56
C ALA A 194 -8.65 -10.42 7.74
N GLY A 195 -9.91 -10.79 7.81
CA GLY A 195 -11.02 -10.19 7.08
C GLY A 195 -12.00 -9.47 8.00
N LEU A 196 -13.15 -10.11 8.28
CA LEU A 196 -14.27 -9.46 8.96
C LEU A 196 -13.93 -8.89 10.33
N ALA A 197 -13.02 -9.50 11.08
CA ALA A 197 -12.63 -9.03 12.41
C ALA A 197 -11.89 -7.69 12.39
N LEU A 198 -11.08 -7.44 11.34
CA LEU A 198 -10.30 -6.22 11.13
C LEU A 198 -11.01 -5.23 10.19
N ALA A 199 -12.28 -5.46 9.86
CA ALA A 199 -13.05 -4.53 9.03
C ALA A 199 -13.23 -3.18 9.73
N PRO A 200 -13.04 -2.06 9.02
CA PRO A 200 -13.24 -0.73 9.57
C PRO A 200 -14.72 -0.51 9.90
N ILE A 201 -14.97 0.28 10.93
CA ILE A 201 -16.31 0.72 11.32
C ILE A 201 -16.45 2.19 10.93
N LEU A 202 -17.52 2.54 10.21
CA LEU A 202 -17.78 3.90 9.76
C LEU A 202 -19.09 4.44 10.35
N PRO A 203 -19.18 5.74 10.68
CA PRO A 203 -20.32 6.30 11.38
C PRO A 203 -21.58 6.35 10.51
N GLU A 204 -22.56 5.50 10.82
CA GLU A 204 -23.85 5.45 10.10
C GLU A 204 -24.51 6.82 10.06
N HIS A 205 -24.61 7.51 11.19
CA HIS A 205 -25.30 8.80 11.30
C HIS A 205 -24.75 9.88 10.36
N TYR A 206 -23.46 9.81 9.97
CA TYR A 206 -22.87 10.73 9.01
C TYR A 206 -23.03 10.23 7.56
N TRP A 207 -22.84 8.93 7.33
CA TRP A 207 -22.77 8.38 5.99
C TRP A 207 -24.12 7.93 5.40
N ALA A 208 -25.16 7.71 6.22
CA ALA A 208 -26.43 7.13 5.78
C ALA A 208 -27.08 7.90 4.61
N GLU A 209 -27.10 9.23 4.62
CA GLU A 209 -27.64 10.03 3.51
C GLU A 209 -26.84 9.82 2.21
N LYS A 210 -25.50 9.84 2.30
CA LYS A 210 -24.60 9.68 1.14
C LYS A 210 -24.67 8.26 0.57
N VAL A 211 -24.76 7.26 1.43
CA VAL A 211 -24.97 5.86 1.06
C VAL A 211 -26.35 5.69 0.42
N ALA A 212 -27.39 6.33 0.93
CA ALA A 212 -28.72 6.30 0.32
C ALA A 212 -28.73 6.92 -1.10
N GLU A 213 -27.95 7.96 -1.35
CA GLU A 213 -27.76 8.51 -2.71
C GLU A 213 -27.11 7.50 -3.66
N ALA A 214 -26.13 6.73 -3.17
CA ALA A 214 -25.51 5.66 -3.95
C ALA A 214 -26.48 4.51 -4.24
N TYR A 215 -27.28 4.10 -3.26
CA TYR A 215 -28.28 3.03 -3.42
C TYR A 215 -29.33 3.35 -4.50
N VAL A 216 -29.62 4.62 -4.81
CA VAL A 216 -30.56 5.01 -5.89
C VAL A 216 -30.18 4.39 -7.23
N PHE A 217 -28.88 4.23 -7.51
CA PHE A 217 -28.40 3.67 -8.77
C PHE A 217 -28.62 2.16 -8.89
N VAL A 218 -28.69 1.45 -7.77
CA VAL A 218 -28.84 -0.01 -7.72
C VAL A 218 -30.21 -0.46 -7.23
N GLU A 219 -31.15 0.49 -7.02
CA GLU A 219 -32.53 0.16 -6.63
C GLU A 219 -33.21 -0.72 -7.67
N GLY A 220 -33.58 -1.94 -7.31
CA GLY A 220 -34.17 -2.91 -8.20
C GLY A 220 -33.22 -3.51 -9.23
N ALA A 221 -31.90 -3.39 -9.04
CA ALA A 221 -30.91 -4.05 -9.85
C ALA A 221 -30.98 -5.56 -9.66
N GLU A 222 -31.38 -6.28 -10.71
CA GLU A 222 -31.33 -7.74 -10.76
C GLU A 222 -30.25 -8.15 -11.75
N ALA A 223 -29.43 -9.15 -11.39
CA ALA A 223 -28.46 -9.70 -12.31
C ALA A 223 -29.17 -10.24 -13.57
N PRO A 224 -28.62 -10.05 -14.78
CA PRO A 224 -29.22 -10.62 -15.99
C PRO A 224 -29.44 -12.12 -15.87
N GLU A 225 -30.58 -12.63 -16.33
CA GLU A 225 -30.93 -14.07 -16.26
C GLU A 225 -30.07 -14.95 -17.21
N MET A 226 -29.27 -14.35 -18.07
CA MET A 226 -28.39 -15.01 -19.03
C MET A 226 -26.98 -15.14 -18.45
N ASP A 227 -26.22 -16.13 -18.94
CA ASP A 227 -24.84 -16.30 -18.51
C ASP A 227 -23.99 -15.06 -18.86
N ARG A 228 -23.10 -14.66 -17.96
CA ARG A 228 -22.18 -13.55 -18.21
C ARG A 228 -21.16 -13.99 -19.27
N PRO A 229 -21.04 -13.27 -20.41
CA PRO A 229 -20.00 -13.54 -21.39
C PRO A 229 -18.61 -13.34 -20.78
N GLU A 230 -17.69 -14.25 -21.07
CA GLU A 230 -16.28 -14.14 -20.64
C GLU A 230 -15.56 -13.00 -21.39
N ASP A 231 -15.88 -12.80 -22.66
CA ASP A 231 -15.30 -11.75 -23.49
C ASP A 231 -16.35 -11.19 -24.43
N CYS A 232 -16.70 -9.93 -24.24
CA CYS A 232 -17.68 -9.21 -25.08
C CYS A 232 -17.06 -8.66 -26.37
N GLU A 233 -15.76 -8.72 -26.58
CA GLU A 233 -15.09 -8.36 -27.83
C GLU A 233 -14.90 -9.56 -28.76
N ALA A 234 -15.18 -10.78 -28.31
CA ALA A 234 -15.08 -11.98 -29.11
C ALA A 234 -16.14 -11.96 -30.26
N ASP A 235 -15.75 -12.48 -31.43
CA ASP A 235 -16.61 -12.52 -32.64
C ASP A 235 -17.92 -13.31 -32.44
N ASP A 236 -17.98 -14.20 -31.47
CA ASP A 236 -19.12 -15.07 -31.13
C ASP A 236 -19.81 -14.69 -29.82
N ALA A 237 -19.43 -13.54 -29.20
CA ALA A 237 -20.06 -13.05 -27.99
C ALA A 237 -21.55 -12.76 -28.17
N ASP A 238 -22.34 -13.10 -27.15
CA ASP A 238 -23.76 -12.73 -27.10
C ASP A 238 -23.92 -11.23 -26.84
N ALA A 239 -24.17 -10.46 -27.89
CA ALA A 239 -24.28 -9.02 -27.81
C ALA A 239 -25.42 -8.54 -26.88
N ASP A 240 -26.49 -9.32 -26.72
CA ASP A 240 -27.59 -8.98 -25.82
C ASP A 240 -27.21 -9.20 -24.37
N ALA A 241 -26.46 -10.29 -24.07
CA ALA A 241 -25.88 -10.56 -22.75
C ALA A 241 -24.83 -9.50 -22.37
N CYS A 242 -23.91 -9.18 -23.29
CA CYS A 242 -22.92 -8.13 -23.10
C CYS A 242 -23.55 -6.77 -22.77
N ALA A 243 -24.57 -6.36 -23.54
CA ALA A 243 -25.25 -5.09 -23.29
C ALA A 243 -26.00 -5.10 -21.94
N ALA A 244 -26.58 -6.23 -21.54
CA ALA A 244 -27.30 -6.37 -20.27
C ALA A 244 -26.32 -6.27 -19.07
N TYR A 245 -25.20 -6.97 -19.15
CA TYR A 245 -24.16 -6.91 -18.09
C TYR A 245 -23.47 -5.57 -18.04
N ALA A 246 -23.17 -4.93 -19.18
CA ALA A 246 -22.61 -3.59 -19.20
C ALA A 246 -23.54 -2.57 -18.51
N ALA A 247 -24.84 -2.64 -18.75
CA ALA A 247 -25.83 -1.79 -18.10
C ALA A 247 -25.92 -2.09 -16.57
N TYR A 248 -25.87 -3.36 -16.20
CA TYR A 248 -25.84 -3.78 -14.80
C TYR A 248 -24.60 -3.28 -14.06
N ASP A 249 -23.42 -3.45 -14.66
CA ASP A 249 -22.15 -3.01 -14.08
C ASP A 249 -22.06 -1.48 -14.00
N GLU A 250 -22.63 -0.75 -14.98
CA GLU A 250 -22.73 0.71 -14.95
C GLU A 250 -23.54 1.22 -13.75
N MET A 251 -24.61 0.52 -13.36
CA MET A 251 -25.39 0.87 -12.15
C MET A 251 -24.51 0.84 -10.90
N TYR A 252 -23.76 -0.25 -10.68
CA TYR A 252 -22.84 -0.38 -9.54
C TYR A 252 -21.66 0.58 -9.62
N THR A 253 -21.16 0.83 -10.83
CA THR A 253 -20.08 1.82 -11.03
C THR A 253 -20.53 3.21 -10.63
N ASN A 254 -21.74 3.62 -11.04
CA ASN A 254 -22.31 4.91 -10.67
C ASN A 254 -22.56 5.01 -9.16
N ALA A 255 -23.06 3.94 -8.53
CA ALA A 255 -23.26 3.88 -7.07
C ALA A 255 -21.93 4.05 -6.32
N ARG A 256 -20.91 3.28 -6.70
CA ARG A 256 -19.56 3.36 -6.11
C ARG A 256 -18.92 4.72 -6.29
N THR A 257 -18.97 5.27 -7.50
CA THR A 257 -18.43 6.60 -7.80
C THR A 257 -19.08 7.67 -6.92
N THR A 258 -20.42 7.63 -6.77
CA THR A 258 -21.16 8.56 -5.92
C THR A 258 -20.68 8.50 -4.46
N LEU A 259 -20.45 7.29 -3.92
CA LEU A 259 -19.95 7.11 -2.56
C LEU A 259 -18.48 7.53 -2.41
N TYR A 260 -17.63 7.17 -3.37
CA TYR A 260 -16.20 7.49 -3.35
C TYR A 260 -15.91 9.00 -3.51
N GLU A 261 -16.77 9.72 -4.23
CA GLU A 261 -16.66 11.16 -4.41
C GLU A 261 -17.43 11.98 -3.36
N ALA A 262 -18.14 11.32 -2.45
CA ALA A 262 -18.89 12.01 -1.40
C ALA A 262 -17.95 12.80 -0.49
N ASP A 263 -18.42 14.00 -0.07
CA ASP A 263 -17.67 14.87 0.84
C ASP A 263 -17.46 14.20 2.20
N ALA A 264 -16.22 14.16 2.64
CA ALA A 264 -15.77 13.57 3.90
C ALA A 264 -15.12 14.59 4.85
N ALA A 265 -15.10 15.86 4.50
CA ALA A 265 -14.38 16.88 5.27
C ALA A 265 -14.85 17.04 6.73
N ALA A 266 -16.10 16.65 7.00
CA ALA A 266 -16.69 16.70 8.33
C ALA A 266 -17.03 15.28 8.87
N ALA A 267 -16.44 14.22 8.31
CA ALA A 267 -16.67 12.88 8.80
C ALA A 267 -16.09 12.73 10.21
N PRO A 268 -16.87 12.29 11.20
CA PRO A 268 -16.36 12.08 12.54
C PRO A 268 -15.38 10.89 12.58
N SER A 269 -14.41 10.97 13.48
CA SER A 269 -13.38 9.96 13.71
C SER A 269 -13.69 9.16 14.97
N GLY A 270 -13.46 7.84 14.95
CA GLY A 270 -13.45 7.01 16.14
C GLY A 270 -12.04 6.84 16.75
N GLY A 271 -11.03 7.45 16.14
CA GLY A 271 -9.63 7.40 16.59
C GLY A 271 -9.18 8.59 17.44
N GLY A 272 -7.88 8.64 17.72
CA GLY A 272 -7.25 9.67 18.56
C GLY A 272 -7.23 11.08 17.96
N TYR A 273 -7.44 11.22 16.66
CA TYR A 273 -7.43 12.50 15.96
C TYR A 273 -8.58 12.64 14.97
N THR A 274 -9.01 13.89 14.77
CA THR A 274 -9.97 14.30 13.73
C THR A 274 -9.26 15.15 12.67
N THR A 275 -9.64 15.03 11.41
CA THR A 275 -9.11 15.87 10.34
C THR A 275 -9.88 17.20 10.29
N ASP A 276 -9.20 18.31 10.56
CA ASP A 276 -9.80 19.65 10.56
C ASP A 276 -9.64 20.36 9.22
N LYS A 277 -8.50 20.20 8.57
CA LYS A 277 -8.16 20.94 7.38
C LYS A 277 -7.28 20.15 6.43
N TRP A 278 -7.64 20.16 5.16
CA TRP A 278 -6.76 19.75 4.07
C TRP A 278 -6.60 20.89 3.09
N GLU A 279 -5.37 21.34 2.88
CA GLU A 279 -4.99 22.33 1.89
C GLU A 279 -4.14 21.63 0.83
N ALA A 280 -4.75 21.35 -0.32
CA ALA A 280 -4.17 20.57 -1.39
C ALA A 280 -2.78 21.08 -1.82
N GLY A 281 -1.81 20.17 -1.91
CA GLY A 281 -0.42 20.48 -2.22
C GLY A 281 0.38 21.15 -1.09
N ALA A 282 -0.23 21.39 0.09
CA ALA A 282 0.42 22.08 1.20
C ALA A 282 0.45 21.22 2.47
N PHE A 283 -0.70 20.92 3.07
CA PHE A 283 -0.74 20.16 4.32
C PHE A 283 -2.11 19.56 4.63
N VAL A 284 -2.11 18.57 5.53
CA VAL A 284 -3.29 18.10 6.27
C VAL A 284 -3.07 18.35 7.76
N GLN A 285 -4.05 18.93 8.42
CA GLN A 285 -4.03 19.18 9.87
C GLN A 285 -5.10 18.32 10.55
N ARG A 286 -4.71 17.70 11.66
CA ARG A 286 -5.57 16.91 12.53
C ARG A 286 -5.49 17.48 13.94
N THR A 287 -6.61 17.45 14.68
CA THR A 287 -6.70 17.87 16.09
C THR A 287 -7.03 16.68 16.98
N SER A 288 -6.48 16.66 18.20
CA SER A 288 -6.69 15.57 19.15
C SER A 288 -8.17 15.38 19.49
N ASN A 289 -8.60 14.13 19.50
CA ASN A 289 -9.90 13.73 20.03
C ASN A 289 -9.78 13.49 21.54
N GLU A 290 -10.22 14.43 22.34
CA GLU A 290 -10.13 14.37 23.81
C GLU A 290 -11.01 13.27 24.42
N ASP A 291 -12.08 12.87 23.70
CA ASP A 291 -13.02 11.83 24.10
C ASP A 291 -12.67 10.44 23.53
N PHE A 292 -11.46 10.28 22.96
CA PHE A 292 -10.99 8.99 22.45
C PHE A 292 -11.02 7.92 23.55
N PHE A 293 -11.77 6.85 23.33
CA PHE A 293 -12.09 5.83 24.33
C PHE A 293 -10.85 5.23 25.02
N PHE A 294 -9.77 4.98 24.25
CA PHE A 294 -8.56 4.39 24.77
C PHE A 294 -7.56 5.38 25.35
N LYS A 295 -7.86 6.70 25.34
CA LYS A 295 -6.97 7.70 25.90
C LYS A 295 -6.67 7.43 27.37
N GLY A 296 -5.38 7.26 27.70
CA GLY A 296 -4.92 6.96 29.05
C GLY A 296 -4.95 5.47 29.43
N ALA A 297 -5.30 4.57 28.50
CA ALA A 297 -5.12 3.14 28.70
C ALA A 297 -3.61 2.80 28.76
N GLU A 298 -3.24 1.83 29.63
CA GLU A 298 -1.87 1.30 29.65
C GLU A 298 -1.80 0.02 28.81
N VAL A 299 -0.79 -0.06 27.92
CA VAL A 299 -0.44 -1.29 27.19
C VAL A 299 0.84 -1.85 27.80
N VAL A 300 0.85 -3.15 28.06
CA VAL A 300 1.99 -3.85 28.68
C VAL A 300 2.22 -5.18 27.96
N GLU A 301 3.47 -5.45 27.57
CA GLU A 301 3.88 -6.76 27.06
C GLU A 301 4.95 -7.38 27.97
N TYR A 302 4.97 -8.72 28.03
CA TYR A 302 5.89 -9.51 28.87
C TYR A 302 6.71 -10.49 28.03
N GLU A 303 7.82 -10.97 28.60
CA GLU A 303 8.70 -11.96 27.97
C GLU A 303 8.01 -13.29 27.64
N ASP A 304 6.98 -13.68 28.42
CA ASP A 304 6.22 -14.91 28.19
C ASP A 304 5.21 -14.84 27.04
N GLY A 305 5.16 -13.71 26.34
CA GLY A 305 4.23 -13.44 25.24
C GLY A 305 2.92 -12.79 25.69
N THR A 306 2.73 -12.51 26.98
CA THR A 306 1.51 -11.81 27.43
C THR A 306 1.42 -10.42 26.81
N TRP A 307 0.24 -10.12 26.26
CA TRP A 307 -0.22 -8.77 25.95
C TRP A 307 -1.31 -8.39 26.95
N MET A 308 -1.24 -7.17 27.47
CA MET A 308 -2.21 -6.66 28.45
C MET A 308 -2.59 -5.22 28.10
N MET A 309 -3.89 -4.88 28.21
CA MET A 309 -4.38 -3.51 28.20
C MET A 309 -5.17 -3.23 29.47
N ILE A 310 -4.90 -2.10 30.11
CA ILE A 310 -5.58 -1.63 31.31
C ILE A 310 -6.26 -0.31 31.00
N LEU A 311 -7.59 -0.31 30.92
CA LEU A 311 -8.38 0.91 30.69
C LEU A 311 -8.33 1.86 31.89
N PRO A 312 -8.60 3.17 31.70
CA PRO A 312 -8.60 4.14 32.80
C PRO A 312 -9.59 3.85 33.93
N ASP A 313 -10.64 3.07 33.67
CA ASP A 313 -11.62 2.63 34.66
C ASP A 313 -11.16 1.40 35.46
N GLY A 314 -10.00 0.81 35.13
CA GLY A 314 -9.41 -0.37 35.73
C GLY A 314 -9.86 -1.70 35.11
N THR A 315 -10.56 -1.68 33.98
CA THR A 315 -10.84 -2.90 33.19
C THR A 315 -9.54 -3.41 32.58
N GLU A 316 -9.26 -4.71 32.74
CA GLU A 316 -8.04 -5.36 32.26
C GLU A 316 -8.36 -6.38 31.16
N TYR A 317 -7.61 -6.33 30.08
CA TYR A 317 -7.55 -7.35 29.03
C TYR A 317 -6.19 -8.02 29.10
N GLN A 318 -6.17 -9.35 29.20
CA GLN A 318 -4.93 -10.14 29.23
C GLN A 318 -5.04 -11.32 28.27
N LEU A 319 -4.09 -11.44 27.35
CA LEU A 319 -4.03 -12.48 26.31
C LEU A 319 -2.64 -13.09 26.24
N TYR A 320 -2.55 -14.28 25.65
CA TYR A 320 -1.33 -14.97 25.21
C TYR A 320 -0.34 -15.40 26.30
N GLY A 321 -0.59 -15.14 27.58
CA GLY A 321 0.30 -15.56 28.65
C GLY A 321 -0.26 -15.31 30.05
N ALA A 322 0.60 -15.47 31.06
CA ALA A 322 0.27 -15.35 32.46
C ALA A 322 0.96 -14.14 33.14
N ALA A 323 1.50 -13.22 32.37
CA ALA A 323 2.29 -12.07 32.79
C ALA A 323 3.53 -12.51 33.62
N GLU A 324 4.23 -13.53 33.11
CA GLU A 324 5.46 -14.06 33.73
C GLU A 324 6.70 -13.48 33.04
N GLY A 325 7.76 -13.25 33.80
CA GLY A 325 9.01 -12.67 33.30
C GLY A 325 9.09 -11.15 33.47
N GLU A 326 10.00 -10.52 32.71
CA GLU A 326 10.16 -9.05 32.72
C GLU A 326 9.15 -8.39 31.75
N GLU A 327 8.76 -7.16 32.05
CA GLU A 327 8.01 -6.33 31.10
C GLU A 327 8.94 -5.94 29.95
N THR A 328 8.52 -6.23 28.70
CA THR A 328 9.28 -5.89 27.48
C THR A 328 8.82 -4.59 26.86
N LEU A 329 7.54 -4.21 27.10
CA LEU A 329 6.97 -2.94 26.65
C LEU A 329 5.99 -2.44 27.71
N ARG A 330 5.96 -1.13 27.95
CA ARG A 330 4.91 -0.42 28.68
C ARG A 330 4.77 0.99 28.18
N TYR A 331 3.57 1.37 27.81
CA TYR A 331 3.25 2.75 27.48
C TYR A 331 1.79 3.08 27.82
N THR A 332 1.47 4.37 27.86
CA THR A 332 0.10 4.86 28.02
C THR A 332 -0.38 5.40 26.69
N GLN A 333 -1.62 5.14 26.31
CA GLN A 333 -2.17 5.62 25.05
C GLN A 333 -2.52 7.11 25.08
N GLY A 334 -2.15 7.82 24.00
CA GLY A 334 -2.51 9.21 23.74
C GLY A 334 -3.98 9.39 23.29
N PRO A 335 -4.30 10.48 22.59
CA PRO A 335 -3.40 11.45 21.95
C PRO A 335 -2.68 12.39 22.93
N TYR A 336 -1.41 12.66 22.65
CA TYR A 336 -0.57 13.55 23.48
C TYR A 336 -0.38 14.93 22.86
N SER A 337 -0.19 14.99 21.53
CA SER A 337 -0.04 16.25 20.83
C SER A 337 -1.40 16.85 20.52
N PRO A 338 -1.64 18.16 20.81
CA PRO A 338 -2.92 18.81 20.47
C PRO A 338 -3.23 18.78 18.96
N ASN A 339 -2.20 18.84 18.13
CA ASN A 339 -2.31 18.81 16.68
C ASN A 339 -1.27 17.87 16.05
N VAL A 340 -1.64 17.29 14.91
CA VAL A 340 -0.71 16.62 13.97
C VAL A 340 -0.82 17.31 12.62
N ILE A 341 0.32 17.72 12.05
CA ILE A 341 0.38 18.43 10.78
C ILE A 341 1.24 17.63 9.79
N PHE A 342 0.60 17.09 8.77
CA PHE A 342 1.28 16.43 7.64
C PHE A 342 1.57 17.48 6.57
N SER A 343 2.82 17.90 6.44
CA SER A 343 3.27 18.89 5.43
C SER A 343 3.77 18.17 4.17
N ILE A 344 3.38 18.63 2.98
CA ILE A 344 3.67 18.00 1.70
C ILE A 344 4.87 18.68 1.03
N TYR A 345 5.95 17.93 0.80
CA TYR A 345 7.22 18.46 0.29
C TYR A 345 7.51 18.14 -1.18
N GLY A 346 6.76 17.23 -1.80
CA GLY A 346 6.91 16.87 -3.22
C GLY A 346 8.20 16.13 -3.59
N SER A 347 9.12 15.89 -2.64
CA SER A 347 10.30 15.04 -2.84
C SER A 347 10.92 14.60 -1.52
N GLN A 348 11.59 13.45 -1.56
CA GLN A 348 12.33 12.89 -0.43
C GLN A 348 13.45 13.86 0.06
N ASP A 349 14.22 14.43 -0.86
CA ASP A 349 15.30 15.38 -0.53
C ASP A 349 14.78 16.61 0.22
N ALA A 350 13.65 17.18 -0.19
CA ALA A 350 13.06 18.35 0.47
C ALA A 350 12.55 18.01 1.87
N ALA A 351 11.88 16.86 2.05
CA ALA A 351 11.38 16.41 3.34
C ALA A 351 12.51 16.19 4.36
N PHE A 352 13.59 15.48 3.97
CA PHE A 352 14.72 15.27 4.85
C PHE A 352 15.57 16.52 5.10
N LEU A 353 15.58 17.47 4.18
CA LEU A 353 16.19 18.78 4.44
C LEU A 353 15.37 19.57 5.47
N ALA A 354 14.03 19.53 5.41
CA ALA A 354 13.16 20.16 6.38
C ALA A 354 13.36 19.56 7.79
N LEU A 355 13.50 18.23 7.90
CA LEU A 355 13.84 17.56 9.15
C LEU A 355 15.19 18.04 9.69
N ALA A 356 16.23 18.07 8.85
CA ALA A 356 17.57 18.52 9.24
C ALA A 356 17.61 19.99 9.70
N ASN A 357 16.69 20.82 9.22
CA ASN A 357 16.52 22.21 9.61
C ASN A 357 15.61 22.42 10.84
N GLY A 358 14.94 21.35 11.33
CA GLY A 358 13.98 21.44 12.44
C GLY A 358 12.61 22.05 12.04
N GLU A 359 12.30 22.09 10.75
CA GLU A 359 11.00 22.54 10.23
C GLU A 359 9.90 21.50 10.48
N VAL A 360 10.27 20.21 10.50
CA VAL A 360 9.42 19.06 10.85
C VAL A 360 10.10 18.20 11.89
N ASP A 361 9.33 17.39 12.59
CA ASP A 361 9.79 16.56 13.72
C ASP A 361 10.09 15.12 13.26
N TYR A 362 9.41 14.67 12.18
CA TYR A 362 9.54 13.34 11.61
C TYR A 362 9.29 13.35 10.10
N VAL A 363 9.89 12.40 9.38
CA VAL A 363 9.61 12.14 7.96
C VAL A 363 9.06 10.74 7.81
N ILE A 364 7.81 10.60 7.39
CA ILE A 364 7.28 9.29 6.97
C ILE A 364 7.92 8.94 5.63
N ASN A 365 8.66 7.83 5.60
CA ASN A 365 9.39 7.40 4.41
C ASN A 365 9.16 5.91 4.10
N PRO A 366 8.09 5.57 3.35
CA PRO A 366 7.81 4.19 2.94
C PRO A 366 8.80 3.68 1.88
N LEU A 367 9.71 4.53 1.43
CA LEU A 367 10.67 4.23 0.37
C LEU A 367 12.06 3.95 0.95
N GLY A 368 12.90 3.33 0.13
CA GLY A 368 14.31 3.20 0.50
C GLY A 368 15.00 4.57 0.55
N LEU A 369 15.92 4.73 1.48
CA LEU A 369 16.67 5.96 1.66
C LEU A 369 18.09 5.82 1.11
N SER A 370 18.46 6.68 0.14
CA SER A 370 19.81 6.65 -0.42
C SER A 370 20.84 6.99 0.67
N ARG A 371 22.01 6.33 0.58
CA ARG A 371 23.08 6.53 1.58
C ARG A 371 23.48 8.00 1.73
N GLY A 372 23.59 8.73 0.63
CA GLY A 372 24.01 10.14 0.66
C GLY A 372 22.99 11.03 1.35
N LEU A 373 21.71 10.80 1.11
CA LEU A 373 20.62 11.55 1.73
C LEU A 373 20.53 11.24 3.23
N ARG A 374 20.64 9.96 3.60
CA ARG A 374 20.68 9.55 5.01
C ARG A 374 21.81 10.22 5.77
N GLU A 375 23.07 10.10 5.27
CA GLU A 375 24.24 10.74 5.88
C GLU A 375 24.13 12.28 5.96
N GLN A 376 23.35 12.89 5.08
CA GLN A 376 23.06 14.33 5.13
C GLN A 376 22.04 14.66 6.22
N ALA A 377 20.95 13.94 6.29
CA ALA A 377 19.89 14.15 7.28
C ALA A 377 20.39 13.90 8.72
N GLU A 378 21.19 12.85 8.93
CA GLU A 378 21.83 12.51 10.21
C GLU A 378 22.81 13.59 10.74
N LYS A 379 23.18 14.57 9.91
CA LYS A 379 23.99 15.74 10.34
C LYS A 379 23.15 16.86 10.93
N GLY A 380 21.83 16.80 10.81
CA GLY A 380 20.91 17.72 11.47
C GLY A 380 21.10 17.68 12.99
N GLU A 381 20.95 18.81 13.66
CA GLU A 381 21.07 18.88 15.11
C GLU A 381 19.91 18.14 15.76
N GLY A 382 20.19 17.22 16.67
CA GLY A 382 19.18 16.47 17.42
C GLY A 382 18.42 15.41 16.60
N ILE A 383 18.97 14.90 15.49
CA ILE A 383 18.35 13.82 14.72
C ILE A 383 18.76 12.46 15.23
N ASN A 384 17.78 11.64 15.60
CA ASN A 384 17.92 10.23 15.93
C ASN A 384 17.54 9.37 14.71
N THR A 385 18.25 8.24 14.55
CA THR A 385 17.95 7.24 13.51
C THR A 385 17.64 5.91 14.17
N TYR A 386 16.48 5.35 13.85
CA TYR A 386 16.06 4.01 14.25
C TYR A 386 16.05 3.11 13.03
N THR A 387 16.53 1.87 13.18
CA THR A 387 16.61 0.92 12.05
C THR A 387 15.89 -0.35 12.42
N ASN A 388 14.89 -0.71 11.64
CA ASN A 388 14.04 -1.87 11.87
C ASN A 388 13.96 -2.77 10.63
N ALA A 389 13.51 -4.01 10.82
CA ALA A 389 13.18 -4.90 9.72
C ALA A 389 11.95 -4.38 8.95
N ASP A 390 11.98 -4.48 7.63
CA ASP A 390 10.86 -4.15 6.76
C ASP A 390 10.11 -5.42 6.35
N TYR A 391 8.82 -5.27 6.12
CA TYR A 391 7.92 -6.31 5.63
C TYR A 391 7.48 -6.07 4.17
N GLY A 392 8.00 -5.02 3.53
CA GLY A 392 7.73 -4.70 2.13
C GLY A 392 8.64 -5.43 1.15
N MET A 393 8.24 -5.49 -0.12
CA MET A 393 9.02 -6.03 -1.22
C MET A 393 9.04 -5.09 -2.42
N TYR A 394 10.15 -5.10 -3.15
CA TYR A 394 10.31 -4.36 -4.41
C TYR A 394 10.57 -5.34 -5.54
N TYR A 395 9.86 -5.17 -6.66
CA TYR A 395 9.80 -6.18 -7.71
C TYR A 395 9.63 -5.58 -9.10
N LEU A 396 10.01 -6.37 -10.10
CA LEU A 396 9.64 -6.23 -11.50
C LEU A 396 8.45 -7.16 -11.76
N ALA A 397 7.36 -6.65 -12.31
CA ALA A 397 6.21 -7.44 -12.74
C ALA A 397 6.13 -7.55 -14.26
N PHE A 398 5.62 -8.69 -14.73
CA PHE A 398 5.34 -8.95 -16.14
C PHE A 398 3.83 -8.92 -16.40
N ASN A 399 3.39 -8.36 -17.52
CA ASN A 399 2.04 -8.61 -18.02
C ASN A 399 2.01 -9.95 -18.77
N MET A 400 1.61 -11.01 -18.09
CA MET A 400 1.64 -12.37 -18.63
C MET A 400 0.56 -12.63 -19.71
N ASN A 401 -0.34 -11.68 -19.95
CA ASN A 401 -1.27 -11.72 -21.09
C ASN A 401 -0.62 -11.29 -22.42
N LYS A 402 0.56 -10.69 -22.37
CA LYS A 402 1.26 -10.15 -23.55
C LYS A 402 2.50 -10.98 -23.90
N PHE A 403 2.72 -11.24 -25.21
CA PHE A 403 3.99 -11.73 -25.72
C PHE A 403 5.04 -10.60 -25.66
N PRO A 404 6.29 -10.88 -25.25
CA PRO A 404 6.89 -12.15 -24.90
C PRO A 404 6.75 -12.52 -23.40
N MET A 405 6.17 -11.70 -22.55
CA MET A 405 6.06 -11.94 -21.10
C MET A 405 5.22 -13.17 -20.75
N SER A 406 4.30 -13.60 -21.63
CA SER A 406 3.55 -14.86 -21.50
C SER A 406 4.44 -16.12 -21.60
N ASP A 407 5.60 -16.04 -22.27
CA ASP A 407 6.52 -17.17 -22.43
C ASP A 407 7.34 -17.39 -21.15
N TYR A 408 7.35 -18.63 -20.66
CA TYR A 408 8.05 -19.01 -19.43
C TYR A 408 9.58 -18.85 -19.56
N ALA A 409 10.16 -19.31 -20.68
CA ALA A 409 11.61 -19.24 -20.90
C ALA A 409 12.08 -17.81 -21.05
N PHE A 410 11.26 -16.91 -21.61
CA PHE A 410 11.54 -15.48 -21.64
C PHE A 410 11.67 -14.92 -20.22
N ARG A 411 10.70 -15.16 -19.34
CA ARG A 411 10.76 -14.67 -17.96
C ARG A 411 11.94 -15.26 -17.18
N GLN A 412 12.23 -16.55 -17.39
CA GLN A 412 13.38 -17.23 -16.79
C GLN A 412 14.71 -16.61 -17.24
N ALA A 413 14.91 -16.38 -18.54
CA ALA A 413 16.12 -15.79 -19.08
C ALA A 413 16.27 -14.32 -18.65
N PHE A 414 15.15 -13.59 -18.57
CA PHE A 414 15.14 -12.20 -18.11
C PHE A 414 15.52 -12.10 -16.62
N ASP A 415 15.01 -12.97 -15.73
CA ASP A 415 15.43 -13.06 -14.33
C ASP A 415 16.92 -13.42 -14.20
N MET A 416 17.41 -14.36 -15.03
CA MET A 416 18.79 -14.82 -15.03
C MET A 416 19.79 -13.68 -15.23
N VAL A 417 19.50 -12.75 -16.16
CA VAL A 417 20.43 -11.66 -16.49
C VAL A 417 20.38 -10.52 -15.47
N ILE A 418 19.39 -10.48 -14.58
CA ILE A 418 19.29 -9.47 -13.53
C ILE A 418 20.24 -9.81 -12.38
N ASP A 419 21.35 -9.07 -12.30
CA ASP A 419 22.34 -9.22 -11.22
C ASP A 419 21.97 -8.30 -10.03
N LYS A 420 21.12 -8.83 -9.16
CA LYS A 420 20.62 -8.13 -7.96
C LYS A 420 21.76 -7.75 -7.03
N GLU A 421 22.72 -8.66 -6.83
CA GLU A 421 23.88 -8.44 -5.96
C GLU A 421 24.76 -7.32 -6.47
N PHE A 422 24.97 -7.24 -7.79
CA PHE A 422 25.74 -6.15 -8.40
C PHE A 422 25.07 -4.80 -8.17
N VAL A 423 23.75 -4.68 -8.44
CA VAL A 423 23.03 -3.42 -8.21
C VAL A 423 23.05 -3.04 -6.74
N VAL A 424 22.71 -3.96 -5.83
CA VAL A 424 22.68 -3.70 -4.40
C VAL A 424 24.06 -3.31 -3.85
N ASN A 425 25.07 -4.13 -4.11
CA ASN A 425 26.39 -3.96 -3.46
C ASN A 425 27.27 -2.93 -4.14
N SER A 426 27.32 -2.95 -5.48
CA SER A 426 28.26 -2.11 -6.26
C SER A 426 27.68 -0.77 -6.67
N VAL A 427 26.39 -0.73 -7.03
CA VAL A 427 25.74 0.51 -7.51
C VAL A 427 25.14 1.28 -6.35
N LEU A 428 24.32 0.61 -5.49
CA LEU A 428 23.61 1.25 -4.38
C LEU A 428 24.44 1.29 -3.09
N GLY A 429 25.59 0.58 -3.03
CA GLY A 429 26.49 0.62 -1.88
C GLY A 429 25.94 -0.08 -0.61
N GLY A 430 25.07 -1.06 -0.79
CA GLY A 430 24.56 -1.91 0.30
C GLY A 430 23.49 -1.25 1.19
N VAL A 431 22.75 -0.26 0.67
CA VAL A 431 21.64 0.39 1.41
C VAL A 431 20.35 -0.42 1.41
N VAL A 432 20.29 -1.47 0.61
CA VAL A 432 19.20 -2.44 0.53
C VAL A 432 19.78 -3.86 0.39
N PHE A 433 18.95 -4.87 0.43
CA PHE A 433 19.36 -6.28 0.39
C PHE A 433 18.68 -6.99 -0.79
N PRO A 434 19.39 -7.88 -1.52
CA PRO A 434 18.80 -8.62 -2.62
C PRO A 434 17.69 -9.56 -2.11
N MET A 435 16.58 -9.63 -2.84
CA MET A 435 15.41 -10.43 -2.47
C MET A 435 15.19 -11.58 -3.47
N TYR A 436 14.84 -12.76 -2.94
CA TYR A 436 14.69 -14.00 -3.73
C TYR A 436 13.34 -14.70 -3.51
N SER A 437 12.60 -14.33 -2.48
CA SER A 437 11.26 -14.80 -2.19
C SER A 437 10.27 -13.65 -2.26
N THR A 438 8.99 -13.94 -2.47
CA THR A 438 7.90 -12.97 -2.41
C THR A 438 7.52 -12.59 -0.97
N MET A 439 8.11 -13.27 0.03
CA MET A 439 7.98 -12.94 1.44
C MET A 439 9.28 -12.32 1.95
N PRO A 440 9.29 -11.06 2.43
CA PRO A 440 10.47 -10.44 3.02
C PRO A 440 10.98 -11.18 4.26
N PRO A 441 12.30 -11.23 4.51
CA PRO A 441 12.86 -11.88 5.69
C PRO A 441 12.36 -11.31 7.03
N GLY A 442 11.95 -10.04 7.06
CA GLY A 442 11.35 -9.42 8.25
C GLY A 442 10.09 -10.11 8.76
N ASN A 443 9.34 -10.77 7.88
CA ASN A 443 8.12 -11.51 8.24
C ASN A 443 8.39 -12.88 8.90
N GLY A 444 9.64 -13.18 9.27
CA GLY A 444 10.07 -14.27 10.13
C GLY A 444 9.34 -15.59 9.92
N PHE A 445 8.27 -15.82 10.67
CA PHE A 445 7.47 -17.04 10.64
C PHE A 445 6.98 -17.44 9.24
N TRP A 446 6.62 -16.45 8.40
CA TRP A 446 6.08 -16.69 7.06
C TRP A 446 7.15 -16.77 5.97
N HIS A 447 8.41 -16.40 6.27
CA HIS A 447 9.49 -16.39 5.28
C HIS A 447 10.10 -17.77 5.07
N ASN A 448 9.98 -18.32 3.85
CA ASN A 448 10.63 -19.54 3.46
C ASN A 448 12.10 -19.28 3.07
N THR A 449 13.04 -19.71 3.92
CA THR A 449 14.49 -19.58 3.68
C THR A 449 15.03 -20.54 2.62
N ASP A 450 14.27 -21.61 2.30
CA ASP A 450 14.66 -22.70 1.41
C ASP A 450 14.27 -22.45 -0.06
N VAL A 451 13.60 -21.30 -0.37
CA VAL A 451 13.32 -20.89 -1.75
C VAL A 451 14.62 -20.87 -2.56
N GLU A 452 14.63 -21.55 -3.69
CA GLU A 452 15.80 -21.65 -4.56
C GLU A 452 16.30 -20.27 -5.02
N LYS A 453 17.63 -20.11 -5.01
CA LYS A 453 18.35 -18.91 -5.46
C LYS A 453 19.33 -19.27 -6.58
N PRO A 454 18.84 -19.71 -7.75
CA PRO A 454 19.65 -20.40 -8.75
C PRO A 454 20.76 -19.55 -9.36
N TYR A 455 20.68 -18.22 -9.23
CA TYR A 455 21.57 -17.28 -9.91
C TYR A 455 22.58 -16.60 -8.97
N VAL A 456 22.54 -16.93 -7.69
CA VAL A 456 23.46 -16.33 -6.70
C VAL A 456 24.90 -16.76 -6.96
N GLY A 457 25.80 -15.80 -7.00
CA GLY A 457 27.23 -16.02 -7.18
C GLY A 457 27.68 -16.28 -8.62
N LEU A 458 26.77 -16.28 -9.59
CA LEU A 458 27.14 -16.38 -11.01
C LEU A 458 27.79 -15.09 -11.50
N THR A 459 28.85 -15.26 -12.32
CA THR A 459 29.47 -14.14 -13.05
C THR A 459 28.54 -13.62 -14.16
N ARG A 460 28.80 -12.41 -14.65
CA ARG A 460 28.04 -11.85 -15.78
C ARG A 460 28.10 -12.75 -17.02
N GLU A 461 29.29 -13.32 -17.33
CA GLU A 461 29.47 -14.30 -18.39
C GLU A 461 28.56 -15.51 -18.23
N GLU A 462 28.54 -16.13 -17.05
CA GLU A 462 27.71 -17.30 -16.76
C GLU A 462 26.24 -16.98 -16.92
N ARG A 463 25.77 -15.84 -16.38
CA ARG A 463 24.37 -15.38 -16.50
C ARG A 463 23.92 -15.25 -17.94
N VAL A 464 24.70 -14.58 -18.78
CA VAL A 464 24.38 -14.38 -20.20
C VAL A 464 24.37 -15.71 -20.94
N ASN A 465 25.40 -16.55 -20.75
CA ASN A 465 25.49 -17.84 -21.42
C ASN A 465 24.31 -18.76 -21.09
N ILE A 466 23.90 -18.82 -19.81
CA ILE A 466 22.76 -19.64 -19.40
C ILE A 466 21.44 -19.04 -19.92
N ALA A 467 21.27 -17.71 -19.91
CA ALA A 467 20.07 -17.08 -20.46
C ALA A 467 19.90 -17.36 -21.96
N VAL A 468 21.01 -17.30 -22.72
CA VAL A 468 21.01 -17.66 -24.15
C VAL A 468 20.70 -19.13 -24.37
N GLU A 469 21.26 -20.04 -23.54
CA GLU A 469 20.96 -21.48 -23.58
C GLU A 469 19.47 -21.74 -23.31
N VAL A 470 18.89 -21.16 -22.25
CA VAL A 470 17.47 -21.29 -21.90
C VAL A 470 16.57 -20.85 -23.07
N LEU A 471 16.83 -19.69 -23.65
CA LEU A 471 16.03 -19.19 -24.77
C LEU A 471 16.23 -20.08 -26.03
N THR A 472 17.46 -20.50 -26.32
CA THR A 472 17.74 -21.38 -27.48
C THR A 472 17.04 -22.75 -27.35
N GLU A 473 17.08 -23.37 -26.16
CA GLU A 473 16.39 -24.61 -25.89
C GLU A 473 14.87 -24.51 -26.03
N ALA A 474 14.33 -23.35 -25.69
CA ALA A 474 12.90 -23.02 -25.86
C ALA A 474 12.52 -22.62 -27.31
N GLY A 475 13.49 -22.60 -28.25
CA GLY A 475 13.25 -22.33 -29.67
C GLY A 475 13.37 -20.85 -30.07
N TRP A 476 13.84 -19.97 -29.18
CA TRP A 476 14.14 -18.58 -29.52
C TRP A 476 15.38 -18.50 -30.42
N THR A 477 15.44 -17.50 -31.30
CA THR A 477 16.53 -17.30 -32.26
C THR A 477 16.87 -15.84 -32.42
N TRP A 478 18.06 -15.55 -32.97
CA TRP A 478 18.52 -14.18 -33.27
C TRP A 478 19.07 -14.09 -34.70
N GLU A 479 19.14 -12.89 -35.25
CA GLU A 479 19.98 -12.63 -36.43
C GLU A 479 21.47 -12.68 -36.06
N THR A 480 21.82 -12.18 -34.87
CA THR A 480 23.14 -12.29 -34.25
C THR A 480 22.93 -12.64 -32.79
N ASP A 481 23.46 -13.78 -32.36
CA ASP A 481 23.35 -14.27 -30.98
C ASP A 481 24.11 -13.33 -30.02
N PRO A 482 23.57 -13.04 -28.84
CA PRO A 482 24.32 -12.35 -27.81
C PRO A 482 25.47 -13.24 -27.31
N ALA A 483 26.64 -12.66 -27.05
CA ALA A 483 27.80 -13.41 -26.63
C ALA A 483 28.68 -12.63 -25.65
N TRP A 484 29.27 -13.33 -24.69
CA TRP A 484 30.30 -12.76 -23.83
C TRP A 484 31.58 -12.50 -24.61
N ASN A 485 32.13 -11.30 -24.53
CA ASN A 485 33.40 -10.90 -25.14
C ASN A 485 34.50 -10.76 -24.08
N ALA A 486 35.39 -11.76 -24.02
CA ALA A 486 36.44 -11.81 -23.00
C ALA A 486 37.52 -10.71 -23.18
N ASP A 487 37.62 -10.08 -24.36
CA ASP A 487 38.59 -9.00 -24.61
C ASP A 487 38.13 -7.66 -24.04
N THR A 488 36.83 -7.42 -24.03
CA THR A 488 36.20 -6.22 -23.49
C THR A 488 35.66 -6.41 -22.08
N GLU A 489 35.56 -7.65 -21.59
CA GLU A 489 34.87 -8.04 -20.35
C GLU A 489 33.42 -7.53 -20.33
N ASP A 490 32.72 -7.64 -21.48
CA ASP A 490 31.37 -7.13 -21.69
C ASP A 490 30.60 -8.05 -22.65
N VAL A 491 29.30 -7.78 -22.85
CA VAL A 491 28.43 -8.54 -23.76
C VAL A 491 28.41 -7.88 -25.14
N ASP A 492 28.71 -8.66 -26.19
CA ASP A 492 28.36 -8.29 -27.57
C ASP A 492 26.85 -8.50 -27.73
N PRO A 493 26.01 -7.44 -27.85
CA PRO A 493 24.55 -7.57 -27.77
C PRO A 493 23.94 -8.43 -28.88
N GLY A 494 22.92 -9.17 -28.56
CA GLY A 494 22.06 -9.85 -29.52
C GLY A 494 21.33 -8.87 -30.45
N VAL A 495 21.01 -9.31 -31.66
CA VAL A 495 20.26 -8.51 -32.64
C VAL A 495 19.14 -9.36 -33.25
N GLY A 496 17.96 -8.79 -33.38
CA GLY A 496 16.83 -9.41 -34.12
C GLY A 496 16.31 -10.67 -33.45
N ILE A 497 16.05 -10.62 -32.13
CA ILE A 497 15.49 -11.75 -31.39
C ILE A 497 14.06 -12.07 -31.87
N LEU A 498 13.81 -13.36 -32.10
CA LEU A 498 12.51 -13.91 -32.50
C LEU A 498 12.05 -14.97 -31.51
N GLY A 499 10.78 -15.00 -31.21
CA GLY A 499 10.13 -16.05 -30.42
C GLY A 499 10.12 -17.42 -31.12
N PRO A 500 9.71 -18.50 -30.42
CA PRO A 500 9.72 -19.86 -30.94
C PRO A 500 8.95 -20.06 -32.24
N ASP A 501 7.88 -19.29 -32.45
CA ASP A 501 7.04 -19.32 -33.66
C ASP A 501 7.55 -18.36 -34.77
N GLY A 502 8.70 -17.73 -34.57
CA GLY A 502 9.29 -16.72 -35.45
C GLY A 502 8.64 -15.33 -35.32
N GLU A 503 7.92 -15.08 -34.25
CA GLU A 503 7.31 -13.79 -33.94
C GLU A 503 8.37 -12.79 -33.51
N GLU A 504 8.30 -11.56 -34.03
CA GLU A 504 9.20 -10.46 -33.65
C GLU A 504 8.82 -9.96 -32.26
N VAL A 505 9.82 -9.76 -31.39
CA VAL A 505 9.61 -9.12 -30.08
C VAL A 505 9.30 -7.63 -30.28
N PRO A 506 8.15 -7.13 -29.85
CA PRO A 506 7.83 -5.72 -29.95
C PRO A 506 8.74 -4.86 -29.08
N GLU A 507 8.73 -3.54 -29.31
CA GLU A 507 9.38 -2.60 -28.39
C GLU A 507 8.67 -2.66 -27.02
N LEU A 508 9.41 -3.00 -25.97
CA LEU A 508 8.90 -3.19 -24.61
C LEU A 508 9.26 -1.99 -23.73
N VAL A 509 8.38 -1.70 -22.77
CA VAL A 509 8.57 -0.62 -21.79
C VAL A 509 8.57 -1.19 -20.38
N ILE A 510 9.56 -0.78 -19.57
CA ILE A 510 9.56 -0.98 -18.12
C ILE A 510 9.16 0.34 -17.47
N LEU A 511 7.91 0.44 -17.00
CA LEU A 511 7.44 1.59 -16.23
C LEU A 511 8.09 1.60 -14.85
N GLY A 512 8.43 2.77 -14.34
CA GLY A 512 8.95 2.92 -12.98
C GLY A 512 8.91 4.33 -12.46
N PRO A 513 8.96 4.53 -11.13
CA PRO A 513 8.98 5.86 -10.55
C PRO A 513 10.31 6.58 -10.86
N GLY A 514 10.20 7.89 -11.05
CA GLY A 514 11.36 8.75 -11.33
C GLY A 514 12.31 8.84 -10.12
N PRO A 515 13.60 9.16 -10.37
CA PRO A 515 14.63 9.14 -9.33
C PRO A 515 14.45 10.24 -8.25
N ALA A 516 13.64 11.26 -8.51
CA ALA A 516 13.28 12.26 -7.51
C ALA A 516 12.32 11.70 -6.43
N TYR A 517 11.52 10.69 -6.81
CA TYR A 517 10.62 9.98 -5.92
C TYR A 517 11.32 8.76 -5.29
N ASP A 518 11.83 7.83 -6.12
CA ASP A 518 12.54 6.65 -5.64
C ASP A 518 13.80 6.36 -6.49
N PRO A 519 14.97 6.78 -6.01
CA PRO A 519 16.22 6.56 -6.72
C PRO A 519 16.63 5.09 -6.81
N LEU A 520 16.16 4.23 -5.88
CA LEU A 520 16.52 2.81 -5.84
C LEU A 520 15.82 2.04 -6.95
N ARG A 521 14.51 2.18 -7.06
CA ARG A 521 13.72 1.58 -8.15
C ARG A 521 14.12 2.12 -9.52
N ALA A 522 14.37 3.43 -9.62
CA ALA A 522 14.86 4.04 -10.86
C ALA A 522 16.21 3.44 -11.31
N THR A 523 17.12 3.18 -10.38
CA THR A 523 18.41 2.53 -10.66
C THR A 523 18.22 1.11 -11.18
N PHE A 524 17.39 0.30 -10.52
CA PHE A 524 17.08 -1.06 -11.00
C PHE A 524 16.46 -1.03 -12.40
N ASN A 525 15.50 -0.13 -12.66
CA ASN A 525 14.84 -0.01 -13.95
C ASN A 525 15.84 0.23 -15.09
N GLN A 526 16.81 1.11 -14.87
CA GLN A 526 17.84 1.42 -15.87
C GLN A 526 18.75 0.21 -16.15
N TRP A 527 19.24 -0.48 -15.10
CA TRP A 527 20.10 -1.65 -15.24
C TRP A 527 19.38 -2.84 -15.89
N ILE A 528 18.15 -3.11 -15.50
CA ILE A 528 17.33 -4.19 -16.07
C ILE A 528 17.10 -3.94 -17.57
N SER A 529 16.77 -2.70 -17.96
CA SER A 529 16.61 -2.34 -19.37
C SER A 529 17.91 -2.52 -20.17
N GLU A 530 19.07 -2.20 -19.56
CA GLU A 530 20.38 -2.41 -20.21
C GLU A 530 20.64 -3.90 -20.46
N TRP A 531 20.46 -4.72 -19.44
CA TRP A 531 20.67 -6.18 -19.54
C TRP A 531 19.68 -6.87 -20.48
N GLY A 532 18.45 -6.41 -20.57
CA GLY A 532 17.49 -6.86 -21.58
C GLY A 532 18.00 -6.59 -23.01
N ARG A 533 18.55 -5.39 -23.25
CA ARG A 533 19.12 -5.03 -24.55
C ARG A 533 20.35 -5.86 -24.92
N GLU A 534 21.17 -6.27 -23.94
CA GLU A 534 22.29 -7.18 -24.19
C GLU A 534 21.81 -8.53 -24.76
N LEU A 535 20.65 -9.03 -24.32
CA LEU A 535 20.01 -10.22 -24.92
C LEU A 535 19.39 -9.97 -26.30
N GLY A 536 19.41 -8.74 -26.80
CA GLY A 536 18.76 -8.35 -28.05
C GLY A 536 17.28 -8.02 -27.93
N ILE A 537 16.75 -7.94 -26.70
CA ILE A 537 15.36 -7.56 -26.42
C ILE A 537 15.22 -6.05 -26.59
N PRO A 538 14.28 -5.55 -27.43
CA PRO A 538 14.06 -4.12 -27.62
C PRO A 538 13.29 -3.52 -26.45
N VAL A 539 13.95 -3.33 -25.32
CA VAL A 539 13.36 -2.84 -24.08
C VAL A 539 13.92 -1.49 -23.66
N GLN A 540 13.07 -0.62 -23.15
CA GLN A 540 13.45 0.70 -22.63
C GLN A 540 12.88 0.98 -21.25
N SER A 541 13.62 1.79 -20.48
CA SER A 541 13.21 2.31 -19.19
C SER A 541 12.35 3.56 -19.40
N GLU A 542 11.16 3.59 -18.81
CA GLU A 542 10.31 4.77 -18.72
C GLU A 542 10.11 5.15 -17.26
N LEU A 543 10.73 6.27 -16.84
CA LEU A 543 10.66 6.78 -15.48
C LEU A 543 9.69 7.96 -15.42
N THR A 544 8.64 7.85 -14.60
CA THR A 544 7.56 8.83 -14.52
C THR A 544 7.14 9.10 -13.07
N GLY A 545 6.13 9.95 -12.86
CA GLY A 545 5.55 10.17 -11.52
C GLY A 545 4.85 8.91 -11.00
N PHE A 546 4.96 8.64 -9.70
CA PHE A 546 4.37 7.45 -9.07
C PHE A 546 2.88 7.30 -9.43
N ASN A 547 2.07 8.34 -9.18
CA ASN A 547 0.62 8.30 -9.47
C ASN A 547 0.29 8.11 -10.95
N THR A 548 1.21 8.43 -11.87
CA THR A 548 1.02 8.24 -13.32
C THR A 548 1.08 6.75 -13.70
N ILE A 549 1.76 5.93 -12.91
CA ILE A 549 1.90 4.49 -13.16
C ILE A 549 0.62 3.73 -12.77
N LEU A 550 -0.11 4.22 -11.78
CA LEU A 550 -1.23 3.50 -11.18
C LEU A 550 -2.37 3.22 -12.19
N GLY A 551 -2.71 4.18 -13.03
CA GLY A 551 -3.75 4.00 -14.06
C GLY A 551 -3.44 2.85 -15.03
N PRO A 552 -2.34 2.91 -15.80
CA PRO A 552 -1.96 1.84 -16.72
C PRO A 552 -1.83 0.46 -16.07
N VAL A 553 -1.37 0.37 -14.81
CA VAL A 553 -1.11 -0.90 -14.14
C VAL A 553 -2.36 -1.48 -13.48
N PHE A 554 -3.06 -0.69 -12.65
CA PHE A 554 -4.12 -1.20 -11.77
C PHE A 554 -5.54 -0.94 -12.28
N VAL A 555 -5.69 -0.12 -13.32
CA VAL A 555 -7.01 0.21 -13.89
C VAL A 555 -7.13 -0.31 -15.32
N ASP A 556 -6.18 0.08 -16.19
CA ASP A 556 -6.25 -0.23 -17.62
C ASP A 556 -5.66 -1.62 -17.95
N ALA A 557 -4.80 -2.17 -17.04
CA ALA A 557 -3.99 -3.37 -17.26
C ALA A 557 -3.19 -3.32 -18.58
N ASP A 558 -2.87 -2.11 -19.07
CA ASP A 558 -2.16 -1.86 -20.33
C ASP A 558 -0.72 -1.40 -20.07
N TYR A 559 0.14 -2.34 -19.79
CA TYR A 559 1.58 -2.18 -19.61
C TYR A 559 2.30 -3.44 -20.13
N ASP A 560 3.61 -3.38 -20.31
CA ASP A 560 4.44 -4.54 -20.63
C ASP A 560 5.11 -5.07 -19.36
N MET A 561 5.88 -4.24 -18.69
CA MET A 561 6.53 -4.50 -17.41
C MET A 561 6.52 -3.25 -16.54
N TYR A 562 6.58 -3.43 -15.22
CA TYR A 562 6.75 -2.30 -14.31
C TYR A 562 7.57 -2.67 -13.08
N ILE A 563 8.20 -1.68 -12.46
CA ILE A 563 8.88 -1.81 -11.17
C ILE A 563 8.15 -0.97 -10.15
N LEU A 564 7.55 -1.63 -9.17
CA LEU A 564 6.93 -1.00 -8.00
C LEU A 564 7.36 -1.73 -6.72
N GLY A 565 6.62 -1.54 -5.64
CA GLY A 565 6.82 -2.22 -4.37
C GLY A 565 5.51 -2.27 -3.62
N TRP A 566 5.38 -3.26 -2.75
CA TRP A 566 4.29 -3.39 -1.81
C TRP A 566 4.78 -3.13 -0.39
N SER A 567 4.05 -2.30 0.34
CA SER A 567 4.02 -2.33 1.80
C SER A 567 2.95 -3.34 2.20
N LEU A 568 3.36 -4.46 2.78
CA LEU A 568 2.46 -5.57 3.07
C LEU A 568 1.73 -5.32 4.40
N GLY A 569 0.41 -5.16 4.37
CA GLY A 569 -0.37 -4.64 5.49
C GLY A 569 -0.55 -5.62 6.65
N ASN A 570 -1.09 -6.82 6.41
CA ASN A 570 -1.38 -7.79 7.47
C ASN A 570 -0.27 -8.84 7.59
N VAL A 571 0.71 -8.56 8.42
CA VAL A 571 1.84 -9.46 8.65
C VAL A 571 1.52 -10.63 9.56
N ALA A 572 0.43 -10.58 10.34
CA ALA A 572 -0.05 -11.69 11.16
C ALA A 572 -0.65 -12.82 10.31
N PHE A 573 -1.22 -12.48 9.16
CA PHE A 573 -1.73 -13.45 8.19
C PHE A 573 -1.57 -12.90 6.77
N PRO A 574 -0.65 -13.43 5.94
CA PRO A 574 -0.32 -12.88 4.63
C PRO A 574 -1.37 -13.21 3.56
N ASN A 575 -2.62 -12.75 3.74
CA ASN A 575 -3.73 -12.93 2.80
C ASN A 575 -3.47 -12.34 1.41
N TYR A 576 -2.54 -11.38 1.29
CA TYR A 576 -2.14 -10.80 0.01
C TYR A 576 -1.59 -11.82 -1.00
N TYR A 577 -1.22 -13.04 -0.57
CA TYR A 577 -0.90 -14.12 -1.51
C TYR A 577 -2.10 -14.50 -2.37
N PHE A 578 -3.32 -14.45 -1.83
CA PHE A 578 -4.53 -14.58 -2.61
C PHE A 578 -4.74 -13.36 -3.53
N ASP A 579 -4.66 -12.16 -2.99
CA ASP A 579 -4.99 -10.92 -3.71
C ASP A 579 -4.06 -10.65 -4.90
N PHE A 580 -2.76 -10.95 -4.76
CA PHE A 580 -1.76 -10.54 -5.76
C PHE A 580 -1.54 -11.56 -6.87
N TRP A 581 -1.90 -12.84 -6.67
CA TRP A 581 -1.52 -13.87 -7.65
C TRP A 581 -2.59 -14.93 -7.91
N HIS A 582 -3.69 -15.02 -7.13
CA HIS A 582 -4.77 -15.95 -7.44
C HIS A 582 -5.45 -15.59 -8.76
N SER A 583 -5.82 -16.58 -9.59
CA SER A 583 -6.39 -16.37 -10.93
C SER A 583 -7.65 -15.50 -10.93
N SER A 584 -8.50 -15.63 -9.90
CA SER A 584 -9.72 -14.81 -9.77
C SER A 584 -9.46 -13.33 -9.50
N GLN A 585 -8.23 -12.96 -9.18
CA GLN A 585 -7.81 -11.59 -8.85
C GLN A 585 -7.12 -10.88 -10.02
N CYS A 586 -7.14 -11.46 -11.23
CA CYS A 586 -6.52 -10.86 -12.41
C CYS A 586 -7.06 -9.45 -12.69
N THR A 587 -6.18 -8.45 -12.70
CA THR A 587 -6.55 -7.03 -12.87
C THR A 587 -7.28 -6.79 -14.20
N ALA A 588 -6.82 -7.40 -15.28
CA ALA A 588 -7.43 -7.26 -16.59
C ALA A 588 -8.88 -7.80 -16.65
N ASP A 589 -9.18 -8.81 -15.83
CA ASP A 589 -10.50 -9.47 -15.82
C ASP A 589 -11.45 -8.85 -14.78
N THR A 590 -10.92 -8.42 -13.64
CA THR A 590 -11.71 -8.07 -12.45
C THR A 590 -11.44 -6.68 -11.86
N GLY A 591 -10.31 -6.05 -12.24
CA GLY A 591 -9.85 -4.80 -11.64
C GLY A 591 -9.19 -4.98 -10.25
N ASN A 592 -8.86 -6.23 -9.86
CA ASN A 592 -8.18 -6.54 -8.59
C ASN A 592 -6.64 -6.51 -8.74
N TYR A 593 -5.88 -7.13 -7.82
CA TYR A 593 -4.44 -6.88 -7.67
C TYR A 593 -3.50 -7.90 -8.32
N ASN A 594 -4.00 -9.00 -8.89
CA ASN A 594 -3.16 -9.89 -9.71
C ASN A 594 -2.82 -9.20 -11.04
N THR A 595 -1.99 -8.18 -10.97
CA THR A 595 -1.59 -7.38 -12.13
C THR A 595 -0.87 -8.19 -13.21
N PRO A 596 0.01 -9.20 -12.87
CA PRO A 596 0.58 -10.08 -13.88
C PRO A 596 -0.46 -10.92 -14.63
N CYS A 597 -1.64 -11.11 -14.03
CA CYS A 597 -2.65 -12.04 -14.48
C CYS A 597 -2.10 -13.48 -14.53
N LEU A 598 -1.41 -13.91 -13.46
CA LEU A 598 -1.03 -15.30 -13.26
C LEU A 598 -2.30 -16.15 -13.25
N LYS A 599 -2.32 -17.21 -14.06
CA LYS A 599 -3.39 -18.24 -14.09
C LYS A 599 -2.71 -19.60 -13.94
N ASP A 600 -2.71 -20.13 -12.71
CA ASP A 600 -2.01 -21.38 -12.36
C ASP A 600 -2.84 -22.17 -11.35
N ASP A 601 -3.43 -23.28 -11.80
CA ASP A 601 -4.32 -24.12 -10.99
C ASP A 601 -3.63 -24.70 -9.74
N GLU A 602 -2.30 -24.94 -9.79
CA GLU A 602 -1.53 -25.45 -8.65
C GLU A 602 -1.38 -24.38 -7.58
N TYR A 603 -1.08 -23.15 -7.99
CA TYR A 603 -0.99 -22.01 -7.09
C TYR A 603 -2.35 -21.71 -6.46
N ASP A 604 -3.40 -21.64 -7.27
CA ASP A 604 -4.76 -21.33 -6.81
C ASP A 604 -5.21 -22.32 -5.72
N ALA A 605 -5.04 -23.62 -5.94
CA ALA A 605 -5.41 -24.63 -4.95
C ALA A 605 -4.66 -24.49 -3.62
N VAL A 606 -3.38 -24.09 -3.65
CA VAL A 606 -2.56 -23.88 -2.45
C VAL A 606 -3.05 -22.67 -1.66
N VAL A 607 -3.33 -21.54 -2.33
CA VAL A 607 -3.74 -20.33 -1.62
C VAL A 607 -5.21 -20.37 -1.21
N GLU A 608 -6.07 -21.10 -1.92
CA GLU A 608 -7.44 -21.37 -1.47
C GLU A 608 -7.45 -22.16 -0.16
N GLU A 609 -6.68 -23.26 -0.07
CA GLU A 609 -6.53 -24.02 1.18
C GLU A 609 -5.94 -23.15 2.30
N PHE A 610 -4.97 -22.29 1.98
CA PHE A 610 -4.38 -21.35 2.93
C PHE A 610 -5.44 -20.40 3.51
N MET A 611 -6.31 -19.84 2.68
CA MET A 611 -7.37 -18.90 3.13
C MET A 611 -8.47 -19.59 3.95
N GLU A 612 -8.68 -20.90 3.75
CA GLU A 612 -9.71 -21.67 4.43
C GLU A 612 -9.23 -22.32 5.74
N THR A 613 -7.90 -22.50 5.93
CA THR A 613 -7.40 -23.22 7.10
C THR A 613 -7.54 -22.41 8.40
N GLY A 614 -7.88 -23.10 9.48
CA GLY A 614 -7.79 -22.60 10.86
C GLY A 614 -6.50 -23.07 11.58
N ASP A 615 -5.66 -23.89 10.93
CA ASP A 615 -4.42 -24.43 11.50
C ASP A 615 -3.21 -23.59 11.06
N LEU A 616 -2.60 -22.88 12.00
CA LEU A 616 -1.47 -21.98 11.75
C LEU A 616 -0.24 -22.71 11.19
N ALA A 617 0.03 -23.95 11.61
CA ALA A 617 1.16 -24.72 11.10
C ALA A 617 0.93 -25.13 9.64
N ARG A 618 -0.31 -25.57 9.31
CA ARG A 618 -0.70 -25.87 7.93
C ARG A 618 -0.66 -24.61 7.06
N ALA A 619 -1.12 -23.47 7.56
CA ALA A 619 -1.04 -22.21 6.87
C ALA A 619 0.41 -21.83 6.50
N GLN A 620 1.37 -22.05 7.42
CA GLN A 620 2.80 -21.83 7.14
C GLN A 620 3.32 -22.73 6.02
N GLU A 621 3.00 -24.05 6.06
CA GLU A 621 3.40 -24.98 5.00
C GLU A 621 2.89 -24.54 3.63
N LEU A 622 1.62 -24.11 3.55
CA LEU A 622 1.00 -23.66 2.31
C LEU A 622 1.66 -22.38 1.77
N ILE A 623 1.93 -21.42 2.64
CA ILE A 623 2.63 -20.18 2.23
C ILE A 623 4.07 -20.48 1.80
N TYR A 624 4.75 -21.45 2.39
CA TYR A 624 6.08 -21.87 1.93
C TYR A 624 6.00 -22.50 0.51
N GLN A 625 5.01 -23.34 0.27
CA GLN A 625 4.77 -23.90 -1.05
C GLN A 625 4.40 -22.82 -2.08
N ALA A 626 3.56 -21.87 -1.73
CA ALA A 626 3.19 -20.74 -2.59
C ALA A 626 4.43 -19.91 -3.00
N GLN A 627 5.35 -19.65 -2.06
CA GLN A 627 6.61 -18.94 -2.36
C GLN A 627 7.47 -19.70 -3.36
N GLU A 628 7.55 -21.03 -3.27
CA GLU A 628 8.29 -21.87 -4.21
C GLU A 628 7.66 -21.84 -5.62
N ILE A 629 6.32 -21.94 -5.70
CA ILE A 629 5.60 -21.85 -6.99
C ILE A 629 5.84 -20.48 -7.64
N LEU A 630 5.69 -19.38 -6.89
CA LEU A 630 5.92 -18.03 -7.42
C LEU A 630 7.37 -17.80 -7.87
N ALA A 631 8.35 -18.35 -7.14
CA ALA A 631 9.76 -18.29 -7.53
C ALA A 631 10.03 -19.05 -8.84
N ASP A 632 9.29 -20.12 -9.12
CA ASP A 632 9.38 -20.86 -10.39
C ASP A 632 8.59 -20.16 -11.51
N ARG A 633 7.35 -19.76 -11.30
CA ARG A 633 6.49 -19.16 -12.36
C ARG A 633 6.89 -17.73 -12.74
N ARG A 634 7.52 -16.99 -11.84
CA ARG A 634 8.04 -15.62 -12.05
C ARG A 634 7.00 -14.63 -12.57
N PRO A 635 5.81 -14.51 -11.95
CA PRO A 635 4.93 -13.39 -12.25
C PRO A 635 5.58 -12.07 -11.80
N TYR A 636 6.30 -12.13 -10.69
CA TYR A 636 7.21 -11.10 -10.19
C TYR A 636 8.64 -11.63 -10.15
N ILE A 637 9.59 -10.80 -10.54
CA ILE A 637 10.99 -10.94 -10.16
C ILE A 637 11.21 -10.03 -8.96
N THR A 638 11.37 -10.60 -7.78
CA THR A 638 11.71 -9.84 -6.58
C THR A 638 13.11 -9.27 -6.72
N LEU A 639 13.29 -7.99 -6.45
CA LEU A 639 14.55 -7.28 -6.67
C LEU A 639 15.31 -7.06 -5.36
N PHE A 640 14.69 -6.39 -4.43
CA PHE A 640 15.30 -6.08 -3.13
C PHE A 640 14.24 -5.90 -2.04
N TYR A 641 14.70 -5.98 -0.81
CA TYR A 641 14.00 -5.49 0.37
C TYR A 641 14.89 -4.48 1.09
N LYS A 642 14.30 -3.66 1.93
CA LYS A 642 15.02 -2.65 2.70
C LYS A 642 14.94 -2.92 4.20
N GLN A 643 15.75 -2.23 4.97
CA GLN A 643 15.44 -1.91 6.36
C GLN A 643 14.79 -0.53 6.40
N THR A 644 13.86 -0.31 7.29
CA THR A 644 13.39 1.04 7.56
C THR A 644 14.47 1.82 8.28
N HIS A 645 14.59 3.07 7.93
CA HIS A 645 15.44 4.04 8.64
C HIS A 645 14.55 5.22 9.00
N ASP A 646 14.00 5.15 10.20
CA ASP A 646 13.19 6.22 10.75
C ASP A 646 14.09 7.31 11.33
N LEU A 647 14.01 8.50 10.75
CA LEU A 647 14.74 9.68 11.23
C LEU A 647 13.75 10.64 11.87
N ALA A 648 13.95 10.88 13.16
CA ALA A 648 13.12 11.77 13.94
C ALA A 648 13.98 12.78 14.72
N HIS A 649 13.42 13.96 14.96
CA HIS A 649 14.04 14.91 15.88
C HIS A 649 14.02 14.37 17.31
N GLU A 650 15.05 14.63 18.13
CA GLU A 650 15.17 14.15 19.50
C GLU A 650 14.03 14.58 20.44
N SER A 651 13.25 15.58 20.04
CA SER A 651 12.02 15.98 20.75
C SER A 651 10.90 14.97 20.63
N VAL A 652 10.95 14.08 19.64
CA VAL A 652 9.92 13.06 19.37
C VAL A 652 10.22 11.83 20.22
N VAL A 653 9.28 11.44 21.07
CA VAL A 653 9.40 10.27 21.94
C VAL A 653 8.36 9.25 21.52
N PHE A 654 8.83 8.15 20.94
CA PHE A 654 8.01 6.99 20.64
C PHE A 654 7.98 6.03 21.83
N PRO A 655 6.86 5.37 22.12
CA PRO A 655 6.78 4.40 23.21
C PRO A 655 7.65 3.16 22.95
N TYR A 656 7.86 2.82 21.67
CA TYR A 656 8.72 1.73 21.21
C TYR A 656 9.42 2.14 19.91
N THR A 657 10.66 1.70 19.73
CA THR A 657 11.47 2.01 18.54
C THR A 657 11.85 0.77 17.75
N GLU A 658 11.62 -0.43 18.32
CA GLU A 658 11.83 -1.71 17.66
C GLU A 658 10.48 -2.29 17.25
N SER A 659 10.22 -2.35 15.94
CA SER A 659 8.98 -2.85 15.38
C SER A 659 9.20 -3.32 13.94
N LEU A 660 8.51 -4.36 13.52
CA LEU A 660 8.47 -4.75 12.11
C LEU A 660 7.81 -3.62 11.29
N GLY A 661 8.47 -3.21 10.21
CA GLY A 661 8.04 -2.06 9.41
C GLY A 661 8.47 -0.70 9.99
N GLY A 662 9.06 -0.67 11.19
CA GLY A 662 9.55 0.54 11.85
C GLY A 662 8.46 1.45 12.40
N ILE A 663 8.87 2.59 12.90
CA ILE A 663 7.98 3.64 13.44
C ILE A 663 7.07 4.19 12.33
N GLU A 664 7.57 4.25 11.11
CA GLU A 664 6.81 4.71 9.94
C GLU A 664 5.51 3.90 9.75
N PHE A 665 5.56 2.57 9.84
CA PHE A 665 4.38 1.72 9.73
C PHE A 665 3.38 2.01 10.84
N GLN A 666 3.83 2.08 12.07
CA GLN A 666 2.99 2.34 13.23
C GLN A 666 2.33 3.72 13.16
N THR A 667 3.11 4.77 12.89
CA THR A 667 2.57 6.15 12.75
C THR A 667 1.49 6.22 11.66
N GLY A 668 1.66 5.47 10.57
CA GLY A 668 0.69 5.40 9.48
C GLY A 668 -0.56 4.58 9.78
N MET A 669 -0.56 3.78 10.88
CA MET A 669 -1.65 2.86 11.20
C MET A 669 -2.50 3.28 12.42
N GLN A 670 -2.34 4.47 12.97
CA GLN A 670 -3.05 5.07 14.12
C GLN A 670 -2.12 5.59 15.22
N GLU A 671 -0.82 5.27 15.15
CA GLU A 671 0.10 5.40 16.27
C GLU A 671 0.67 6.82 16.43
N ASP A 672 0.26 7.77 15.57
CA ASP A 672 0.49 9.19 15.79
C ASP A 672 -0.09 9.67 17.14
N ALA A 673 -1.14 8.99 17.64
CA ALA A 673 -1.69 9.22 18.97
C ALA A 673 -0.71 8.89 20.10
N GLN A 674 0.24 7.99 19.87
CA GLN A 674 1.20 7.54 20.88
C GLN A 674 2.46 8.41 20.98
N VAL A 675 2.64 9.33 20.03
CA VAL A 675 3.83 10.17 19.98
C VAL A 675 3.76 11.31 20.98
N MET A 676 4.73 11.36 21.87
CA MET A 676 4.94 12.49 22.79
C MET A 676 6.03 13.42 22.25
N LEU A 677 5.86 14.71 22.45
CA LEU A 677 6.89 15.71 22.19
C LEU A 677 7.55 16.10 23.51
N SER A 678 8.84 15.83 23.64
CA SER A 678 9.64 16.30 24.78
C SER A 678 10.00 17.78 24.57
N LYS A 679 10.04 18.55 25.67
CA LYS A 679 10.43 19.97 25.64
C LYS A 679 11.93 20.16 25.47
#